data_078bd3c12d56efa311937c327b458c57
#
_entry.id   078bd3c12d56efa311937c327b458c57
#
_cell.length_a   1.000
_cell.length_b   1.000
_cell.length_c   1.000
_cell.angle_alpha   90.00
_cell.angle_beta   90.00
_cell.angle_gamma   90.00
#
_symmetry.space_group_name_H-M   'P 1'
#
loop_
_entity.id
_entity.type
_entity.pdbx_description
1 polymer ?
#
loop_
_entity_poly.entity_id
_entity_poly.type
_entity_poly.pdbx_seq_one_letter_code
_entity_poly.pdbx_strand_id
1 'polypeptide(L)'
;MITTTMSLKSNLFATPCRGRHGVSQFWSQQQLVTILVSKSRKLGRVHCQSKTAEVDIRKCSPFLESELLSGNGGLPLTEWRTVPDIWRTSAEKFGDRVAVVDPYHDPPTTMTYKQLDQEIVDFSEGLRVIGLKPHEKIALFADNSCRWLVADQGMMASGAINVVRGSRSSDQELLQLYSHSESVALAIDNPEMYNRIADTFGSHAALRFVILLWGEKSSLVTEARQGYPIYTYKEIVELGHKSRVDLLDSEDARKRYSYEAINSDDVATLVYTSGTTGNPKGVMLTHKNLLHQILNLWEIVPAVPGDRFLSMLPPWHAYERACEYFIFTRGTEQVYTTVKNLKEDLRRYQPHYLISVPLVYETLYSGIIKQINSNSAARKHIAQLFLRISMAYMEAKRIYEGKCLTKDTKQPSYIVSLLDWLWAQTIAAILLPLHMLAKKIVYSKIHSGIGISKAGISGGGSLSSHVDKFFEAIDIKIQNGYGLTESAPVIAARSLTCNVLGSIGRPIRHVEVKVVNSETDEVLPPGSKGTVKARGPLIMKGYYKNPVATKQAIDENGWLNTGDLGWIVPDLSIGRSRNCGGAIVLEGRAKDTIVLSTGENVEPSEIEEAAMGSSLIQQIVIIGQDQRRLGAIIVPNKEEVLLAAKRSAIVDSETTEVSKDKALGLLHEELRKWTSDCSFQVGPILVVDQPFTIDSGLLTPTMKIKRDRVAALYKEQIDNLYK
;
A
#
# COMPACT_ATOMS: atom_id res chain seq x y z
N MET A 1 -18.53 -54.82 24.39
CA MET A 1 -18.91 -54.13 25.63
C MET A 1 -18.58 -52.66 25.48
N ILE A 2 -19.58 -51.86 25.72
CA ILE A 2 -19.64 -50.40 25.80
C ILE A 2 -19.72 -49.63 24.47
N THR A 3 -20.93 -49.52 24.03
CA THR A 3 -21.56 -48.52 23.15
C THR A 3 -21.47 -47.13 23.74
N THR A 4 -21.10 -46.13 22.91
CA THR A 4 -21.46 -44.76 23.18
C THR A 4 -21.97 -44.11 21.89
N THR A 5 -23.19 -43.74 21.93
CA THR A 5 -24.05 -43.15 20.93
C THR A 5 -23.64 -41.70 20.62
N MET A 6 -23.43 -41.41 19.34
CA MET A 6 -23.41 -40.03 18.83
C MET A 6 -24.82 -39.53 18.54
N SER A 7 -25.23 -38.45 19.17
CA SER A 7 -26.44 -37.72 18.86
C SER A 7 -26.18 -36.67 17.78
N LEU A 8 -26.73 -36.93 16.61
CA LEU A 8 -26.92 -35.94 15.54
C LEU A 8 -28.13 -35.06 15.90
N LYS A 9 -27.96 -33.77 15.99
CA LYS A 9 -29.08 -32.81 15.87
C LYS A 9 -28.95 -32.05 14.55
N SER A 10 -29.81 -32.48 13.64
CA SER A 10 -30.24 -31.72 12.45
C SER A 10 -31.16 -30.58 12.91
N ASN A 11 -30.92 -29.37 12.40
CA ASN A 11 -31.98 -28.36 12.28
C ASN A 11 -32.00 -27.85 10.84
N LEU A 12 -32.99 -28.35 10.14
CA LEU A 12 -33.53 -27.87 8.89
C LEU A 12 -34.70 -26.91 9.20
N PHE A 13 -34.95 -25.99 8.24
CA PHE A 13 -36.12 -25.16 8.03
C PHE A 13 -36.23 -23.80 8.73
N ALA A 14 -36.14 -22.78 7.91
CA ALA A 14 -37.16 -21.75 7.80
C ALA A 14 -37.09 -21.05 6.42
N THR A 15 -38.14 -21.23 5.67
CA THR A 15 -38.50 -20.63 4.40
C THR A 15 -39.16 -19.24 4.59
N PRO A 16 -39.44 -18.49 3.55
CA PRO A 16 -39.44 -17.02 3.54
C PRO A 16 -40.86 -16.44 3.66
N CYS A 17 -40.97 -15.21 4.12
CA CYS A 17 -42.16 -14.40 3.92
C CYS A 17 -41.89 -13.18 3.03
N ARG A 18 -42.69 -13.09 1.96
CA ARG A 18 -42.94 -11.94 1.10
C ARG A 18 -43.61 -10.81 1.88
N GLY A 19 -43.35 -9.57 1.46
CA GLY A 19 -44.33 -8.49 1.58
C GLY A 19 -43.77 -7.07 1.63
N ARG A 20 -43.74 -6.42 0.53
CA ARG A 20 -44.07 -5.02 0.19
C ARG A 20 -44.06 -3.92 1.25
N HIS A 21 -43.42 -2.81 0.86
CA HIS A 21 -43.69 -1.40 1.16
C HIS A 21 -43.37 -0.81 2.54
N GLY A 22 -42.64 0.30 2.47
CA GLY A 22 -42.74 1.34 3.49
C GLY A 22 -41.41 1.88 4.00
N VAL A 23 -41.11 3.01 3.48
CA VAL A 23 -40.16 4.02 4.02
C VAL A 23 -40.44 4.25 5.51
N SER A 24 -39.36 4.58 6.24
CA SER A 24 -39.35 5.08 7.61
C SER A 24 -39.44 4.04 8.74
N GLN A 25 -38.31 3.92 9.41
CA GLN A 25 -38.18 3.90 10.88
C GLN A 25 -36.88 3.19 11.30
N PHE A 26 -35.78 3.93 11.26
CA PHE A 26 -34.59 3.59 12.03
C PHE A 26 -34.39 4.65 13.12
N TRP A 27 -35.34 4.68 14.07
CA TRP A 27 -35.22 5.42 15.33
C TRP A 27 -36.02 4.68 16.41
N SER A 28 -35.48 3.62 16.98
CA SER A 28 -36.06 3.07 18.23
C SER A 28 -35.24 1.99 18.98
N GLN A 29 -33.90 2.10 19.02
CA GLN A 29 -33.15 1.28 19.99
C GLN A 29 -32.37 2.05 21.05
N GLN A 30 -32.40 3.38 21.03
CA GLN A 30 -31.78 4.19 22.10
C GLN A 30 -32.75 4.64 23.21
N GLN A 31 -34.04 4.38 23.11
CA GLN A 31 -35.01 4.79 24.17
C GLN A 31 -35.38 3.68 25.17
N LEU A 32 -34.97 2.45 25.00
CA LEU A 32 -35.31 1.36 25.91
C LEU A 32 -34.33 1.16 27.07
N VAL A 33 -33.18 1.84 27.08
CA VAL A 33 -32.22 1.78 28.20
C VAL A 33 -32.43 2.92 29.20
N THR A 34 -33.20 3.94 28.85
CA THR A 34 -33.41 5.13 29.74
C THR A 34 -34.62 5.01 30.66
N ILE A 35 -35.47 3.99 30.55
CA ILE A 35 -36.70 3.86 31.34
C ILE A 35 -36.54 2.93 32.56
N LEU A 36 -35.44 2.22 32.73
CA LEU A 36 -35.25 1.31 33.87
C LEU A 36 -34.39 1.85 35.03
N VAL A 37 -33.99 3.13 35.01
CA VAL A 37 -33.17 3.77 36.07
C VAL A 37 -33.93 4.83 36.86
N SER A 38 -35.22 5.08 36.64
CA SER A 38 -35.96 6.14 37.30
C SER A 38 -36.97 5.64 38.35
N LYS A 39 -36.58 4.74 39.22
CA LYS A 39 -37.34 4.50 40.49
C LYS A 39 -36.38 4.01 41.57
N SER A 40 -35.71 4.95 42.25
CA SER A 40 -35.60 4.94 43.72
C SER A 40 -34.68 6.05 44.24
N ARG A 41 -35.29 6.80 45.14
CA ARG A 41 -34.72 7.60 46.23
C ARG A 41 -34.32 9.07 45.97
N LYS A 42 -35.25 9.91 46.41
CA LYS A 42 -35.01 11.27 46.89
C LYS A 42 -33.92 11.27 47.98
N LEU A 43 -32.86 12.01 47.78
CA LEU A 43 -32.02 12.54 48.84
C LEU A 43 -31.30 13.81 48.34
N GLY A 44 -31.55 14.91 49.07
CA GLY A 44 -30.68 16.05 49.28
C GLY A 44 -30.14 16.82 48.08
N ARG A 45 -30.71 17.99 47.74
CA ARG A 45 -30.04 19.04 46.98
C ARG A 45 -28.82 19.50 47.76
N VAL A 46 -27.63 19.05 47.37
CA VAL A 46 -26.39 19.76 47.66
C VAL A 46 -26.15 20.71 46.50
N HIS A 47 -26.20 22.02 46.82
CA HIS A 47 -25.82 23.08 45.89
C HIS A 47 -24.30 23.02 45.71
N CYS A 48 -23.83 22.32 44.67
CA CYS A 48 -22.45 22.40 44.24
C CYS A 48 -22.42 23.56 43.23
N GLN A 49 -21.96 24.72 43.66
CA GLN A 49 -21.48 25.77 42.76
C GLN A 49 -20.29 25.18 42.01
N SER A 50 -20.51 24.70 40.78
CA SER A 50 -19.43 24.45 39.84
C SER A 50 -18.83 25.81 39.45
N LYS A 51 -17.80 26.23 40.16
CA LYS A 51 -16.78 27.01 39.54
C LYS A 51 -16.21 26.12 38.45
N THR A 52 -16.55 26.38 37.20
CA THR A 52 -15.79 25.93 36.04
C THR A 52 -14.42 26.55 36.20
N ALA A 53 -13.53 25.86 36.93
CA ALA A 53 -12.12 26.07 36.76
C ALA A 53 -11.87 25.70 35.28
N GLU A 54 -11.45 26.66 34.49
CA GLU A 54 -10.74 26.41 33.25
C GLU A 54 -9.64 25.40 33.63
N VAL A 55 -9.84 24.16 33.29
CA VAL A 55 -8.81 23.12 33.46
C VAL A 55 -7.71 23.55 32.52
N ASP A 56 -6.65 24.05 33.11
CA ASP A 56 -5.42 24.44 32.42
C ASP A 56 -4.91 23.15 31.71
N ILE A 57 -5.13 23.09 30.38
CA ILE A 57 -4.80 21.96 29.52
C ILE A 57 -3.28 21.95 29.23
N ARG A 58 -2.47 22.48 30.09
CA ARG A 58 -1.01 22.34 30.08
C ARG A 58 -0.66 21.01 30.71
N LYS A 59 -0.47 19.99 29.89
CA LYS A 59 -0.39 18.65 30.42
C LYS A 59 0.83 17.88 30.03
N CYS A 60 1.16 17.01 30.94
CA CYS A 60 2.22 16.03 30.90
C CYS A 60 2.35 15.38 29.51
N SER A 61 3.58 15.09 29.11
CA SER A 61 3.85 14.20 28.00
C SER A 61 2.93 12.97 28.09
N PRO A 62 2.31 12.50 27.01
CA PRO A 62 1.51 11.27 27.01
C PRO A 62 2.21 10.10 27.71
N PHE A 63 3.53 10.16 27.80
CA PHE A 63 4.39 9.17 28.44
C PHE A 63 4.48 9.33 29.97
N LEU A 64 4.41 10.54 30.49
CA LEU A 64 4.35 10.79 31.92
C LEU A 64 2.96 10.49 32.51
N GLU A 65 1.90 10.71 31.74
CA GLU A 65 0.54 10.35 32.17
C GLU A 65 0.38 8.85 32.42
N SER A 66 1.04 7.99 31.64
CA SER A 66 0.91 6.54 31.82
C SER A 66 1.57 6.03 33.10
N GLU A 67 2.69 6.61 33.53
CA GLU A 67 3.40 6.20 34.74
C GLU A 67 2.93 6.94 36.01
N LEU A 68 2.50 8.20 35.88
CA LEU A 68 1.98 8.98 36.98
C LEU A 68 0.51 8.66 37.33
N LEU A 69 -0.28 8.17 36.34
CA LEU A 69 -1.70 7.83 36.51
C LEU A 69 -1.92 6.34 36.77
N SER A 70 -0.91 5.49 36.79
CA SER A 70 -1.05 4.08 37.20
C SER A 70 -1.50 3.91 38.65
N GLY A 71 -1.73 4.99 39.36
CA GLY A 71 -2.29 5.00 40.71
C GLY A 71 -3.82 4.95 40.79
N ASN A 72 -4.58 5.55 39.90
CA ASN A 72 -6.07 5.49 39.89
C ASN A 72 -6.64 6.16 38.63
N GLY A 73 -7.14 5.37 37.70
CA GLY A 73 -8.02 5.84 36.64
C GLY A 73 -7.34 6.22 35.32
N GLY A 74 -6.51 5.34 34.79
CA GLY A 74 -6.01 5.44 33.41
C GLY A 74 -7.15 5.55 32.39
N LEU A 75 -6.96 6.37 31.34
CA LEU A 75 -7.87 6.41 30.20
C LEU A 75 -8.12 5.00 29.69
N PRO A 76 -9.36 4.64 29.33
CA PRO A 76 -9.63 3.33 28.79
C PRO A 76 -8.74 3.13 27.56
N LEU A 77 -8.00 2.01 27.51
CA LEU A 77 -7.08 1.55 26.46
C LEU A 77 -7.71 1.44 25.05
N THR A 78 -8.89 1.99 24.83
CA THR A 78 -9.72 1.76 23.66
C THR A 78 -9.80 2.91 22.68
N GLU A 79 -9.26 4.09 23.00
CA GLU A 79 -9.35 5.25 22.11
C GLU A 79 -7.98 5.84 21.82
N TRP A 80 -7.38 5.44 20.71
CA TRP A 80 -6.22 6.15 20.16
C TRP A 80 -6.63 7.53 19.66
N ARG A 81 -5.99 8.57 20.16
CA ARG A 81 -6.18 9.97 19.74
C ARG A 81 -5.17 10.38 18.69
N THR A 82 -3.97 9.82 18.81
CA THR A 82 -2.84 10.09 17.92
C THR A 82 -2.18 8.79 17.49
N VAL A 83 -1.40 8.81 16.41
CA VAL A 83 -0.71 7.61 15.93
C VAL A 83 0.25 7.03 16.97
N PRO A 84 1.03 7.84 17.72
CA PRO A 84 1.89 7.31 18.78
C PRO A 84 1.19 6.49 19.87
N ASP A 85 -0.11 6.66 20.09
CA ASP A 85 -0.87 5.89 21.10
C ASP A 85 -0.89 4.38 20.82
N ILE A 86 -0.67 3.98 19.54
CA ILE A 86 -0.65 2.57 19.16
C ILE A 86 0.51 1.81 19.82
N TRP A 87 1.65 2.46 20.04
CA TRP A 87 2.88 1.80 20.52
C TRP A 87 2.73 1.36 21.97
N ARG A 88 2.31 2.28 22.85
CA ARG A 88 2.04 1.96 24.25
C ARG A 88 1.04 0.81 24.37
N THR A 89 -0.11 0.90 23.69
CA THR A 89 -1.14 -0.15 23.74
C THR A 89 -0.65 -1.48 23.17
N SER A 90 0.21 -1.45 22.17
CA SER A 90 0.85 -2.65 21.62
C SER A 90 1.90 -3.24 22.54
N ALA A 91 2.72 -2.40 23.21
CA ALA A 91 3.69 -2.83 24.21
C ALA A 91 3.00 -3.46 25.43
N GLU A 92 1.90 -2.90 25.91
CA GLU A 92 1.10 -3.48 27.00
C GLU A 92 0.52 -4.85 26.64
N LYS A 93 0.04 -5.02 25.40
CA LYS A 93 -0.58 -6.27 24.95
C LYS A 93 0.40 -7.36 24.55
N PHE A 94 1.53 -6.98 23.96
CA PHE A 94 2.43 -7.90 23.25
C PHE A 94 3.88 -7.80 23.74
N GLY A 95 4.17 -7.06 24.78
CA GLY A 95 5.46 -6.58 25.28
C GLY A 95 6.71 -7.38 24.96
N ASP A 96 6.73 -8.67 25.32
CA ASP A 96 7.91 -9.54 25.16
C ASP A 96 8.01 -10.20 23.77
N ARG A 97 6.99 -9.99 22.89
CA ARG A 97 7.06 -10.49 21.51
C ARG A 97 8.03 -9.65 20.68
N VAL A 98 8.71 -10.30 19.74
CA VAL A 98 9.51 -9.59 18.74
C VAL A 98 8.56 -8.75 17.87
N ALA A 99 8.85 -7.46 17.78
CA ALA A 99 8.14 -6.52 16.90
C ALA A 99 8.89 -6.34 15.58
N VAL A 100 10.19 -6.06 15.64
CA VAL A 100 11.02 -5.78 14.46
C VAL A 100 12.28 -6.64 14.42
N VAL A 101 12.67 -7.03 13.20
CA VAL A 101 13.95 -7.68 12.90
C VAL A 101 14.57 -6.92 11.72
N ASP A 102 15.72 -6.30 11.96
CA ASP A 102 16.49 -5.55 10.97
C ASP A 102 17.87 -6.20 10.79
N PRO A 103 18.00 -7.13 9.82
CA PRO A 103 19.20 -7.95 9.71
C PRO A 103 20.32 -7.34 8.86
N TYR A 104 20.04 -6.23 8.14
CA TYR A 104 20.94 -5.71 7.10
C TYR A 104 21.62 -4.39 7.45
N HIS A 105 21.25 -3.78 8.54
CA HIS A 105 21.97 -2.62 9.09
C HIS A 105 23.03 -3.05 10.11
N ASP A 106 24.00 -2.21 10.37
CA ASP A 106 25.05 -2.45 11.33
C ASP A 106 24.89 -1.51 12.55
N PRO A 107 24.69 -2.07 13.75
CA PRO A 107 24.54 -3.50 14.07
C PRO A 107 23.16 -4.05 13.65
N PRO A 108 23.07 -5.36 13.32
CA PRO A 108 21.78 -6.02 13.13
C PRO A 108 20.94 -5.89 14.41
N THR A 109 19.67 -5.52 14.24
CA THR A 109 18.82 -5.13 15.36
C THR A 109 17.58 -6.00 15.44
N THR A 110 17.23 -6.44 16.65
CA THR A 110 15.95 -7.09 16.95
C THR A 110 15.38 -6.44 18.20
N MET A 111 14.11 -5.99 18.13
CA MET A 111 13.44 -5.37 19.28
C MET A 111 12.11 -6.05 19.57
N THR A 112 11.80 -6.20 20.84
CA THR A 112 10.45 -6.54 21.29
C THR A 112 9.54 -5.31 21.24
N TYR A 113 8.22 -5.51 21.36
CA TYR A 113 7.27 -4.40 21.42
C TYR A 113 7.57 -3.41 22.55
N LYS A 114 7.97 -3.93 23.71
CA LYS A 114 8.33 -3.10 24.86
C LYS A 114 9.60 -2.28 24.60
N GLN A 115 10.61 -2.88 23.98
CA GLN A 115 11.85 -2.17 23.62
C GLN A 115 11.59 -1.11 22.55
N LEU A 116 10.75 -1.43 21.55
CA LEU A 116 10.40 -0.49 20.48
C LEU A 116 9.65 0.73 21.03
N ASP A 117 8.64 0.52 21.89
CA ASP A 117 7.92 1.60 22.57
C ASP A 117 8.87 2.46 23.40
N GLN A 118 9.76 1.83 24.18
CA GLN A 118 10.76 2.52 24.99
C GLN A 118 11.68 3.40 24.14
N GLU A 119 12.20 2.88 23.02
CA GLU A 119 13.08 3.66 22.14
C GLU A 119 12.34 4.82 21.46
N ILE A 120 11.08 4.63 21.03
CA ILE A 120 10.24 5.70 20.46
C ILE A 120 10.07 6.84 21.47
N VAL A 121 9.79 6.50 22.72
CA VAL A 121 9.57 7.46 23.80
C VAL A 121 10.87 8.19 24.15
N ASP A 122 11.98 7.46 24.27
CA ASP A 122 13.28 8.04 24.55
C ASP A 122 13.73 8.94 23.40
N PHE A 123 13.55 8.53 22.16
CA PHE A 123 13.87 9.36 21.01
C PHE A 123 13.03 10.66 20.97
N SER A 124 11.71 10.57 21.23
CA SER A 124 10.82 11.72 21.32
C SER A 124 11.26 12.72 22.39
N GLU A 125 11.58 12.22 23.59
CA GLU A 125 12.03 13.07 24.69
C GLU A 125 13.41 13.69 24.38
N GLY A 126 14.31 12.94 23.73
CA GLY A 126 15.60 13.45 23.27
C GLY A 126 15.44 14.62 22.31
N LEU A 127 14.48 14.54 21.36
CA LEU A 127 14.14 15.65 20.46
C LEU A 127 13.70 16.89 21.22
N ARG A 128 12.87 16.73 22.25
CA ARG A 128 12.45 17.81 23.12
C ARG A 128 13.62 18.44 23.86
N VAL A 129 14.54 17.63 24.41
CA VAL A 129 15.73 18.09 25.13
C VAL A 129 16.64 18.95 24.26
N ILE A 130 16.82 18.58 22.98
CA ILE A 130 17.61 19.39 22.03
C ILE A 130 16.83 20.57 21.46
N GLY A 131 15.59 20.81 21.93
CA GLY A 131 14.81 22.01 21.68
C GLY A 131 13.87 21.96 20.47
N LEU A 132 13.51 20.75 19.96
CA LEU A 132 12.43 20.63 18.98
C LEU A 132 11.09 20.94 19.64
N LYS A 133 10.26 21.73 18.97
CA LYS A 133 8.95 22.15 19.50
C LYS A 133 7.81 21.47 18.72
N PRO A 134 6.63 21.29 19.35
CA PRO A 134 5.43 20.87 18.64
C PRO A 134 5.14 21.73 17.41
N HIS A 135 4.57 21.12 16.37
CA HIS A 135 4.25 21.72 15.07
C HIS A 135 5.44 22.21 14.23
N GLU A 136 6.67 22.16 14.76
CA GLU A 136 7.86 22.33 13.93
C GLU A 136 8.03 21.15 12.98
N LYS A 137 8.61 21.39 11.83
CA LYS A 137 8.83 20.38 10.81
C LYS A 137 10.28 19.92 10.82
N ILE A 138 10.46 18.61 10.79
CA ILE A 138 11.78 17.98 10.69
C ILE A 138 11.80 17.06 9.46
N ALA A 139 12.79 17.24 8.61
CA ALA A 139 12.94 16.38 7.44
C ALA A 139 13.56 15.04 7.84
N LEU A 140 12.93 13.95 7.41
CA LEU A 140 13.39 12.57 7.63
C LEU A 140 13.70 11.95 6.26
N PHE A 141 14.98 11.97 5.90
CA PHE A 141 15.48 11.51 4.60
C PHE A 141 16.35 10.27 4.78
N ALA A 142 15.72 9.11 4.82
CA ALA A 142 16.39 7.85 5.06
C ALA A 142 15.65 6.67 4.41
N ASP A 143 16.33 5.53 4.32
CA ASP A 143 15.76 4.29 3.79
C ASP A 143 15.06 3.49 4.89
N ASN A 144 14.37 2.42 4.50
CA ASN A 144 13.55 1.60 5.38
C ASN A 144 14.40 0.86 6.43
N SER A 145 14.10 1.08 7.72
CA SER A 145 14.82 0.46 8.83
C SER A 145 14.08 0.60 10.16
N CYS A 146 14.47 -0.16 11.15
CA CYS A 146 13.93 -0.02 12.51
C CYS A 146 14.18 1.38 13.11
N ARG A 147 15.32 2.02 12.83
CA ARG A 147 15.61 3.38 13.29
C ARG A 147 14.83 4.44 12.55
N TRP A 148 14.49 4.20 11.27
CA TRP A 148 13.55 5.06 10.56
C TRP A 148 12.18 5.07 11.26
N LEU A 149 11.67 3.89 11.63
CA LEU A 149 10.39 3.74 12.34
C LEU A 149 10.40 4.47 13.69
N VAL A 150 11.47 4.27 14.49
CA VAL A 150 11.61 4.95 15.78
C VAL A 150 11.68 6.47 15.61
N ALA A 151 12.46 6.96 14.64
CA ALA A 151 12.56 8.40 14.37
C ALA A 151 11.23 8.99 13.92
N ASP A 152 10.53 8.33 12.99
CA ASP A 152 9.21 8.72 12.49
C ASP A 152 8.20 8.86 13.64
N GLN A 153 8.10 7.83 14.48
CA GLN A 153 7.14 7.81 15.57
C GLN A 153 7.55 8.70 16.75
N GLY A 154 8.84 8.82 17.02
CA GLY A 154 9.36 9.74 18.03
C GLY A 154 9.14 11.21 17.67
N MET A 155 9.27 11.57 16.38
CA MET A 155 8.89 12.90 15.87
C MET A 155 7.40 13.17 16.05
N MET A 156 6.54 12.23 15.66
CA MET A 156 5.09 12.36 15.86
C MET A 156 4.75 12.48 17.36
N ALA A 157 5.41 11.70 18.21
CA ALA A 157 5.18 11.71 19.65
C ALA A 157 5.63 13.02 20.31
N SER A 158 6.63 13.71 19.76
CA SER A 158 7.02 15.05 20.20
C SER A 158 6.09 16.17 19.72
N GLY A 159 5.06 15.84 18.94
CA GLY A 159 4.17 16.81 18.29
C GLY A 159 4.78 17.47 17.05
N ALA A 160 5.96 17.08 16.63
CA ALA A 160 6.58 17.59 15.42
C ALA A 160 5.98 16.93 14.17
N ILE A 161 6.07 17.64 13.04
CA ILE A 161 5.60 17.16 11.74
C ILE A 161 6.79 16.62 10.97
N ASN A 162 6.79 15.32 10.66
CA ASN A 162 7.85 14.77 9.83
C ASN A 162 7.61 15.04 8.35
N VAL A 163 8.70 15.33 7.64
CA VAL A 163 8.74 15.57 6.20
C VAL A 163 9.58 14.49 5.57
N VAL A 164 8.93 13.52 4.94
CA VAL A 164 9.57 12.26 4.60
C VAL A 164 9.99 12.15 3.15
N ARG A 165 11.22 11.60 2.90
CA ARG A 165 11.71 11.28 1.57
C ARG A 165 12.82 10.22 1.65
N GLY A 166 13.07 9.53 0.51
CA GLY A 166 14.13 8.53 0.42
C GLY A 166 15.52 9.14 0.30
N SER A 167 16.51 8.46 0.84
CA SER A 167 17.92 8.85 0.84
C SER A 167 18.51 9.04 -0.55
N ARG A 168 17.97 8.33 -1.56
CA ARG A 168 18.47 8.34 -2.96
C ARG A 168 17.90 9.44 -3.85
N SER A 169 17.04 10.30 -3.32
CA SER A 169 16.60 11.49 -4.07
C SER A 169 17.75 12.43 -4.34
N SER A 170 17.65 13.22 -5.41
CA SER A 170 18.70 14.19 -5.75
C SER A 170 18.82 15.27 -4.67
N ASP A 171 20.02 15.83 -4.51
CA ASP A 171 20.32 16.84 -3.50
C ASP A 171 19.44 18.08 -3.66
N GLN A 172 19.19 18.47 -4.91
CA GLN A 172 18.31 19.59 -5.24
C GLN A 172 16.84 19.30 -4.85
N GLU A 173 16.36 18.07 -5.10
CA GLU A 173 15.01 17.68 -4.67
C GLU A 173 14.89 17.71 -3.15
N LEU A 174 15.86 17.13 -2.44
CA LEU A 174 15.86 17.12 -0.96
C LEU A 174 15.90 18.54 -0.40
N LEU A 175 16.74 19.43 -0.94
CA LEU A 175 16.81 20.83 -0.54
C LEU A 175 15.50 21.57 -0.84
N GLN A 176 14.89 21.32 -2.00
CA GLN A 176 13.59 21.91 -2.36
C GLN A 176 12.51 21.50 -1.36
N LEU A 177 12.43 20.20 -0.99
CA LEU A 177 11.46 19.71 -0.03
C LEU A 177 11.70 20.29 1.37
N TYR A 178 12.95 20.33 1.80
CA TYR A 178 13.35 20.93 3.09
C TYR A 178 12.91 22.41 3.17
N SER A 179 13.26 23.19 2.15
CA SER A 179 12.96 24.62 2.10
C SER A 179 11.47 24.90 1.96
N HIS A 180 10.75 24.19 1.07
CA HIS A 180 9.32 24.37 0.86
C HIS A 180 8.52 24.00 2.13
N SER A 181 8.92 22.93 2.82
CA SER A 181 8.28 22.52 4.08
C SER A 181 8.57 23.45 5.25
N GLU A 182 9.60 24.29 5.17
CA GLU A 182 10.12 25.10 6.30
C GLU A 182 10.61 24.18 7.44
N SER A 183 11.26 23.07 7.09
CA SER A 183 11.87 22.20 8.08
C SER A 183 12.98 22.95 8.83
N VAL A 184 13.07 22.72 10.13
CA VAL A 184 14.08 23.37 11.00
C VAL A 184 15.29 22.49 11.26
N ALA A 185 15.17 21.20 11.03
CA ALA A 185 16.20 20.20 11.30
C ALA A 185 16.09 19.04 10.30
N LEU A 186 17.12 18.20 10.30
CA LEU A 186 17.29 17.11 9.36
C LEU A 186 17.66 15.82 10.08
N ALA A 187 16.92 14.74 9.89
CA ALA A 187 17.31 13.38 10.22
C ALA A 187 17.60 12.63 8.93
N ILE A 188 18.78 12.04 8.83
CA ILE A 188 19.29 11.40 7.62
C ILE A 188 19.80 10.00 7.89
N ASP A 189 19.89 9.23 6.82
CA ASP A 189 20.22 7.81 6.89
C ASP A 189 21.59 7.57 7.54
N ASN A 190 22.66 8.11 6.96
CA ASN A 190 24.04 7.79 7.34
C ASN A 190 25.03 8.92 6.99
N PRO A 191 26.30 8.80 7.41
CA PRO A 191 27.34 9.79 7.11
C PRO A 191 27.61 9.97 5.61
N GLU A 192 27.52 8.93 4.80
CA GLU A 192 27.71 9.04 3.35
C GLU A 192 26.68 9.98 2.73
N MET A 193 25.42 9.84 3.13
CA MET A 193 24.37 10.74 2.69
C MET A 193 24.63 12.17 3.16
N TYR A 194 25.05 12.36 4.42
CA TYR A 194 25.40 13.69 4.93
C TYR A 194 26.51 14.32 4.08
N ASN A 195 27.62 13.61 3.87
CA ASN A 195 28.74 14.11 3.09
C ASN A 195 28.35 14.50 1.66
N ARG A 196 27.42 13.77 1.06
CA ARG A 196 26.88 14.06 -0.28
C ARG A 196 26.09 15.37 -0.31
N ILE A 197 25.21 15.62 0.67
CA ILE A 197 24.31 16.78 0.66
C ILE A 197 24.85 18.00 1.39
N ALA A 198 25.94 17.87 2.15
CA ALA A 198 26.45 18.89 3.07
C ALA A 198 26.71 20.23 2.41
N ASP A 199 27.35 20.26 1.23
CA ASP A 199 27.65 21.49 0.51
C ASP A 199 26.36 22.18 0.00
N THR A 200 25.41 21.40 -0.50
CA THR A 200 24.12 21.90 -1.00
C THR A 200 23.29 22.49 0.11
N PHE A 201 23.23 21.80 1.28
CA PHE A 201 22.45 22.26 2.43
C PHE A 201 23.16 23.37 3.20
N GLY A 202 24.49 23.30 3.37
CA GLY A 202 25.26 24.29 4.12
C GLY A 202 25.22 25.69 3.55
N SER A 203 25.02 25.83 2.24
CA SER A 203 24.93 27.13 1.56
C SER A 203 23.50 27.68 1.47
N HIS A 204 22.46 26.84 1.62
CA HIS A 204 21.10 27.23 1.28
C HIS A 204 20.05 26.93 2.38
N ALA A 205 20.38 26.12 3.40
CA ALA A 205 19.44 25.71 4.42
C ALA A 205 19.80 26.26 5.81
N ALA A 206 18.79 26.81 6.50
CA ALA A 206 18.92 27.18 7.91
C ALA A 206 18.69 25.94 8.77
N LEU A 207 19.76 25.18 9.06
CA LEU A 207 19.71 23.99 9.90
C LEU A 207 19.93 24.33 11.37
N ARG A 208 19.07 23.85 12.26
CA ARG A 208 19.25 23.94 13.71
C ARG A 208 20.10 22.79 14.26
N PHE A 209 19.88 21.59 13.74
CA PHE A 209 20.64 20.39 14.05
C PHE A 209 20.45 19.32 12.97
N VAL A 210 21.34 18.33 12.97
CA VAL A 210 21.24 17.13 12.13
C VAL A 210 21.30 15.89 13.01
N ILE A 211 20.55 14.84 12.64
CA ILE A 211 20.57 13.53 13.30
C ILE A 211 20.97 12.48 12.28
N LEU A 212 22.00 11.70 12.58
CA LEU A 212 22.43 10.52 11.84
C LEU A 212 21.70 9.29 12.40
N LEU A 213 20.91 8.60 11.59
CA LEU A 213 20.22 7.38 12.04
C LEU A 213 21.18 6.19 12.16
N TRP A 214 22.10 6.06 11.23
CA TRP A 214 23.11 4.99 11.20
C TRP A 214 24.52 5.57 11.09
N GLY A 215 25.51 4.76 11.48
CA GLY A 215 26.93 5.14 11.42
C GLY A 215 27.37 6.10 12.52
N GLU A 216 28.62 6.52 12.45
CA GLU A 216 29.31 7.32 13.49
C GLU A 216 29.76 8.67 12.91
N LYS A 217 29.84 9.69 13.78
CA LYS A 217 30.31 11.05 13.42
C LYS A 217 31.74 11.07 12.89
N SER A 218 32.57 10.11 13.29
CA SER A 218 33.95 9.99 12.81
C SER A 218 34.08 9.80 11.29
N SER A 219 33.01 9.38 10.63
CA SER A 219 32.93 9.23 9.16
C SER A 219 32.53 10.50 8.42
N LEU A 220 32.33 11.62 9.13
CA LEU A 220 31.97 12.91 8.53
C LEU A 220 33.22 13.64 8.04
N VAL A 221 33.16 14.12 6.79
CA VAL A 221 34.27 14.86 6.16
C VAL A 221 34.18 16.36 6.43
N THR A 222 32.98 16.88 6.75
CA THR A 222 32.65 18.32 6.76
C THR A 222 32.24 18.88 8.13
N GLU A 223 32.45 18.13 9.24
CA GLU A 223 31.98 18.50 10.58
C GLU A 223 32.47 19.89 11.07
N ALA A 224 33.66 20.30 10.65
CA ALA A 224 34.31 21.52 11.14
C ALA A 224 33.83 22.84 10.52
N ARG A 225 32.90 22.82 9.55
CA ARG A 225 32.51 24.01 8.75
C ARG A 225 31.09 24.50 9.00
N GLN A 226 30.26 23.77 9.74
CA GLN A 226 28.84 24.10 9.81
C GLN A 226 28.46 24.42 11.26
N GLY A 227 27.94 25.62 11.49
CA GLY A 227 27.64 26.18 12.81
C GLY A 227 26.44 25.56 13.55
N TYR A 228 26.09 24.29 13.29
CA TYR A 228 25.00 23.57 13.95
C TYR A 228 25.46 22.20 14.48
N PRO A 229 24.87 21.70 15.58
CA PRO A 229 25.23 20.41 16.17
C PRO A 229 24.74 19.23 15.30
N ILE A 230 25.54 18.16 15.30
CA ILE A 230 25.19 16.89 14.69
C ILE A 230 25.08 15.85 15.81
N TYR A 231 23.96 15.15 15.85
CA TYR A 231 23.68 14.07 16.79
C TYR A 231 23.63 12.73 16.09
N THR A 232 24.01 11.66 16.79
CA THR A 232 23.70 10.29 16.37
C THR A 232 22.34 9.88 16.95
N TYR A 233 21.71 8.89 16.35
CA TYR A 233 20.49 8.26 16.87
C TYR A 233 20.65 7.88 18.35
N LYS A 234 21.78 7.24 18.69
CA LYS A 234 22.08 6.78 20.04
C LYS A 234 22.16 7.94 21.04
N GLU A 235 22.79 9.04 20.68
CA GLU A 235 22.85 10.23 21.53
C GLU A 235 21.48 10.82 21.83
N ILE A 236 20.57 10.85 20.82
CA ILE A 236 19.19 11.32 21.01
C ILE A 236 18.43 10.41 21.99
N VAL A 237 18.51 9.10 21.81
CA VAL A 237 17.86 8.11 22.69
C VAL A 237 18.43 8.23 24.13
N GLU A 238 19.74 8.34 24.28
CA GLU A 238 20.41 8.49 25.63
C GLU A 238 19.99 9.79 26.31
N LEU A 239 19.94 10.91 25.58
CA LEU A 239 19.46 12.20 26.13
C LEU A 239 18.03 12.10 26.61
N GLY A 240 17.17 11.46 25.84
CA GLY A 240 15.76 11.27 26.20
C GLY A 240 15.59 10.33 27.38
N HIS A 241 16.30 9.21 27.38
CA HIS A 241 16.27 8.27 28.49
C HIS A 241 16.66 8.95 29.81
N LYS A 242 17.79 9.67 29.80
CA LYS A 242 18.25 10.42 30.98
C LYS A 242 17.23 11.45 31.46
N SER A 243 16.66 12.23 30.53
CA SER A 243 15.65 13.23 30.89
C SER A 243 14.39 12.58 31.48
N ARG A 244 13.96 11.44 30.99
CA ARG A 244 12.79 10.71 31.53
C ARG A 244 13.06 10.16 32.93
N VAL A 245 14.23 9.61 33.18
CA VAL A 245 14.64 9.18 34.54
C VAL A 245 14.61 10.38 35.49
N ASP A 246 15.22 11.52 35.10
CA ASP A 246 15.20 12.73 35.91
C ASP A 246 13.76 13.24 36.21
N LEU A 247 12.84 13.13 35.24
CA LEU A 247 11.44 13.50 35.39
C LEU A 247 10.68 12.54 36.34
N LEU A 248 11.03 11.27 36.39
CA LEU A 248 10.43 10.31 37.32
C LEU A 248 10.89 10.53 38.74
N ASP A 249 12.17 10.90 38.92
CA ASP A 249 12.80 11.02 40.22
C ASP A 249 12.62 12.40 40.87
N SER A 250 12.34 13.47 40.09
CA SER A 250 12.29 14.86 40.58
C SER A 250 10.95 15.52 40.39
N GLU A 251 10.28 15.89 41.47
CA GLU A 251 9.03 16.67 41.43
C GLU A 251 9.25 18.08 40.85
N ASP A 252 10.39 18.68 41.09
CA ASP A 252 10.75 19.99 40.54
C ASP A 252 11.00 19.95 39.03
N ALA A 253 11.54 18.85 38.50
CA ALA A 253 11.67 18.63 37.08
C ALA A 253 10.29 18.52 36.44
N ARG A 254 9.35 17.76 37.03
CA ARG A 254 7.97 17.62 36.56
C ARG A 254 7.21 18.94 36.55
N LYS A 255 7.37 19.80 37.57
CA LYS A 255 6.73 21.12 37.64
C LYS A 255 7.20 22.06 36.52
N ARG A 256 8.44 21.93 36.07
CA ARG A 256 9.04 22.73 35.00
C ARG A 256 8.73 22.17 33.60
N TYR A 257 8.26 20.94 33.54
CA TYR A 257 7.95 20.30 32.29
C TYR A 257 6.65 20.86 31.69
N SER A 258 6.72 21.39 30.49
CA SER A 258 5.56 21.81 29.72
C SER A 258 5.46 21.00 28.45
N TYR A 259 4.29 20.48 28.17
CA TYR A 259 4.00 19.73 26.97
C TYR A 259 2.70 20.22 26.35
N GLU A 260 2.71 20.45 25.05
CA GLU A 260 1.51 20.79 24.29
C GLU A 260 0.83 19.51 23.81
N ALA A 261 -0.45 19.34 24.15
CA ALA A 261 -1.20 18.14 23.78
C ALA A 261 -1.39 18.05 22.27
N ILE A 262 -1.10 16.90 21.70
CA ILE A 262 -1.32 16.60 20.29
C ILE A 262 -2.79 16.22 20.09
N ASN A 263 -3.40 16.75 19.02
CA ASN A 263 -4.78 16.46 18.66
C ASN A 263 -4.87 15.58 17.42
N SER A 264 -5.97 14.85 17.27
CA SER A 264 -6.21 13.99 16.12
C SER A 264 -6.22 14.71 14.78
N ASP A 265 -6.62 15.99 14.77
CA ASP A 265 -6.68 16.82 13.56
C ASP A 265 -5.37 17.58 13.27
N ASP A 266 -4.34 17.43 14.13
CA ASP A 266 -3.00 17.95 13.87
C ASP A 266 -2.35 17.20 12.73
N VAL A 267 -1.55 17.93 11.95
CA VAL A 267 -0.78 17.32 10.84
C VAL A 267 0.36 16.48 11.44
N ALA A 268 0.32 15.19 11.17
CA ALA A 268 1.34 14.25 11.62
C ALA A 268 2.53 14.21 10.66
N THR A 269 2.27 14.35 9.37
CA THR A 269 3.31 14.19 8.35
C THR A 269 2.99 14.97 7.07
N LEU A 270 4.06 15.40 6.37
CA LEU A 270 4.03 15.86 4.99
C LEU A 270 4.64 14.80 4.08
N VAL A 271 3.83 14.27 3.16
CA VAL A 271 4.27 13.31 2.16
C VAL A 271 4.28 13.99 0.79
N TYR A 272 5.46 14.13 0.18
CA TYR A 272 5.59 14.79 -1.10
C TYR A 272 5.35 13.85 -2.26
N THR A 273 4.42 14.23 -3.15
CA THR A 273 4.14 13.53 -4.41
C THR A 273 4.73 14.30 -5.59
N SER A 274 5.15 13.57 -6.63
CA SER A 274 5.55 14.18 -7.90
C SER A 274 4.32 14.81 -8.55
N GLY A 275 4.19 16.13 -8.45
CA GLY A 275 3.11 16.85 -9.12
C GLY A 275 3.18 16.71 -10.64
N THR A 276 2.04 16.71 -11.31
CA THR A 276 1.94 16.73 -12.79
C THR A 276 2.58 17.96 -13.43
N THR A 277 2.78 19.03 -12.66
CA THR A 277 3.40 20.30 -13.07
C THR A 277 4.90 20.38 -12.82
N GLY A 278 5.56 19.27 -12.46
CA GLY A 278 7.00 19.22 -12.16
C GLY A 278 7.38 19.61 -10.73
N ASN A 279 6.57 20.40 -10.02
CA ASN A 279 6.83 20.78 -8.63
C ASN A 279 6.17 19.80 -7.67
N PRO A 280 6.90 19.23 -6.69
CA PRO A 280 6.35 18.33 -5.69
C PRO A 280 5.26 19.02 -4.86
N LYS A 281 4.15 18.31 -4.60
CA LYS A 281 3.07 18.77 -3.73
C LYS A 281 3.17 18.08 -2.38
N GLY A 282 3.22 18.84 -1.28
CA GLY A 282 3.26 18.30 0.08
C GLY A 282 1.84 17.96 0.56
N VAL A 283 1.51 16.68 0.62
CA VAL A 283 0.23 16.19 1.13
C VAL A 283 0.25 16.23 2.65
N MET A 284 -0.68 16.96 3.26
CA MET A 284 -0.83 17.05 4.73
C MET A 284 -1.72 15.91 5.23
N LEU A 285 -1.13 14.94 5.95
CA LEU A 285 -1.87 13.87 6.61
C LEU A 285 -1.92 14.12 8.11
N THR A 286 -3.13 14.07 8.67
CA THR A 286 -3.38 14.22 10.11
C THR A 286 -3.28 12.87 10.83
N HIS A 287 -3.14 12.88 12.15
CA HIS A 287 -3.21 11.67 12.96
C HIS A 287 -4.52 10.91 12.69
N LYS A 288 -5.65 11.62 12.57
CA LYS A 288 -6.96 11.06 12.26
C LYS A 288 -7.01 10.32 10.92
N ASN A 289 -6.38 10.88 9.86
CA ASN A 289 -6.31 10.21 8.56
C ASN A 289 -5.59 8.85 8.68
N LEU A 290 -4.45 8.82 9.36
CA LEU A 290 -3.64 7.62 9.56
C LEU A 290 -4.34 6.62 10.49
N LEU A 291 -4.91 7.07 11.62
CA LEU A 291 -5.65 6.22 12.53
C LEU A 291 -6.87 5.56 11.87
N HIS A 292 -7.54 6.26 10.96
CA HIS A 292 -8.65 5.66 10.20
C HIS A 292 -8.18 4.42 9.43
N GLN A 293 -7.00 4.45 8.81
CA GLN A 293 -6.41 3.28 8.14
C GLN A 293 -6.14 2.16 9.14
N ILE A 294 -5.41 2.46 10.21
CA ILE A 294 -5.02 1.50 11.24
C ILE A 294 -6.25 0.77 11.82
N LEU A 295 -7.34 1.51 12.05
CA LEU A 295 -8.56 0.96 12.63
C LEU A 295 -9.38 0.09 11.67
N ASN A 296 -9.22 0.25 10.34
CA ASN A 296 -10.10 -0.40 9.37
C ASN A 296 -9.43 -1.43 8.45
N LEU A 297 -8.10 -1.55 8.46
CA LEU A 297 -7.39 -2.52 7.61
C LEU A 297 -7.52 -3.98 8.07
N TRP A 298 -8.00 -4.25 9.29
CA TRP A 298 -8.13 -5.61 9.83
C TRP A 298 -9.12 -6.51 9.05
N GLU A 299 -10.10 -5.93 8.36
CA GLU A 299 -11.04 -6.69 7.52
C GLU A 299 -10.36 -7.21 6.24
N ILE A 300 -9.32 -6.51 5.79
CA ILE A 300 -8.55 -6.87 4.61
C ILE A 300 -7.46 -7.87 5.02
N VAL A 301 -6.71 -7.55 6.07
CA VAL A 301 -5.58 -8.33 6.57
C VAL A 301 -5.88 -8.79 8.00
N PRO A 302 -6.54 -9.94 8.19
CA PRO A 302 -6.85 -10.47 9.51
C PRO A 302 -5.61 -11.08 10.17
N ALA A 303 -4.60 -10.24 10.42
CA ALA A 303 -3.38 -10.63 11.08
C ALA A 303 -3.63 -10.96 12.55
N VAL A 304 -2.89 -11.94 13.06
CA VAL A 304 -2.95 -12.37 14.45
C VAL A 304 -1.57 -12.29 15.10
N PRO A 305 -1.49 -12.22 16.45
CA PRO A 305 -0.21 -12.15 17.14
C PRO A 305 0.74 -13.30 16.77
N GLY A 306 1.97 -12.95 16.36
CA GLY A 306 2.97 -13.90 15.90
C GLY A 306 2.99 -14.14 14.39
N ASP A 307 2.08 -13.52 13.63
CA ASP A 307 2.23 -13.45 12.18
C ASP A 307 3.47 -12.63 11.82
N ARG A 308 4.09 -13.01 10.72
CA ARG A 308 5.30 -12.35 10.20
C ARG A 308 5.01 -11.65 8.89
N PHE A 309 5.47 -10.40 8.80
CA PHE A 309 5.45 -9.57 7.62
C PHE A 309 6.87 -9.33 7.12
N LEU A 310 7.03 -9.32 5.80
CA LEU A 310 8.28 -8.93 5.17
C LEU A 310 8.09 -7.53 4.57
N SER A 311 8.87 -6.56 5.05
CA SER A 311 8.82 -5.15 4.68
C SER A 311 10.00 -4.81 3.77
N MET A 312 9.71 -4.24 2.59
CA MET A 312 10.72 -3.85 1.62
C MET A 312 10.39 -2.54 0.90
N LEU A 313 9.17 -2.04 1.08
CA LEU A 313 8.75 -0.85 0.39
C LEU A 313 9.30 0.41 1.06
N PRO A 314 9.33 1.54 0.34
CA PRO A 314 9.78 2.80 0.92
C PRO A 314 8.86 3.29 2.05
N PRO A 315 9.37 3.49 3.28
CA PRO A 315 8.55 3.90 4.42
C PRO A 315 8.09 5.37 4.33
N TRP A 316 8.75 6.19 3.51
CA TRP A 316 8.27 7.54 3.21
C TRP A 316 7.06 7.57 2.27
N HIS A 317 6.65 6.42 1.73
CA HIS A 317 5.42 6.30 0.96
C HIS A 317 4.26 5.91 1.87
N ALA A 318 3.11 6.57 1.72
CA ALA A 318 1.94 6.37 2.57
C ALA A 318 1.47 4.90 2.64
N TYR A 319 1.70 4.11 1.58
CA TYR A 319 1.29 2.71 1.52
C TYR A 319 2.03 1.83 2.55
N GLU A 320 3.37 1.86 2.56
CA GLU A 320 4.14 1.09 3.54
C GLU A 320 3.82 1.54 4.97
N ARG A 321 3.80 2.85 5.22
CA ARG A 321 3.53 3.41 6.54
C ARG A 321 2.19 2.98 7.12
N ALA A 322 1.11 3.05 6.34
CA ALA A 322 -0.21 2.64 6.83
C ALA A 322 -0.26 1.13 7.14
N CYS A 323 0.36 0.32 6.29
CA CYS A 323 0.47 -1.12 6.53
C CYS A 323 1.32 -1.41 7.76
N GLU A 324 2.49 -0.78 7.89
CA GLU A 324 3.42 -0.93 9.00
C GLU A 324 2.76 -0.57 10.34
N TYR A 325 2.11 0.58 10.45
CA TYR A 325 1.43 0.98 11.68
C TYR A 325 0.30 0.02 12.04
N PHE A 326 -0.45 -0.44 11.04
CA PHE A 326 -1.55 -1.39 11.26
C PHE A 326 -1.05 -2.72 11.81
N ILE A 327 -0.02 -3.33 11.21
CA ILE A 327 0.44 -4.67 11.60
C ILE A 327 0.95 -4.71 13.04
N PHE A 328 1.59 -3.63 13.51
CA PHE A 328 2.07 -3.56 14.89
C PHE A 328 0.92 -3.54 15.90
N THR A 329 -0.26 -3.00 15.57
CA THR A 329 -1.43 -3.08 16.46
C THR A 329 -1.98 -4.50 16.61
N ARG A 330 -1.49 -5.45 15.79
CA ARG A 330 -1.92 -6.86 15.77
C ARG A 330 -0.93 -7.82 16.45
N GLY A 331 0.16 -7.33 17.01
CA GLY A 331 1.16 -8.17 17.67
C GLY A 331 1.98 -9.03 16.70
N THR A 332 2.21 -8.54 15.50
CA THR A 332 2.94 -9.23 14.44
C THR A 332 4.42 -8.90 14.48
N GLU A 333 5.24 -9.69 13.81
CA GLU A 333 6.68 -9.49 13.63
C GLU A 333 6.94 -8.90 12.24
N GLN A 334 7.63 -7.76 12.17
CA GLN A 334 8.10 -7.18 10.91
C GLN A 334 9.57 -7.48 10.70
N VAL A 335 9.90 -8.03 9.53
CA VAL A 335 11.27 -8.26 9.09
C VAL A 335 11.58 -7.31 7.94
N TYR A 336 12.61 -6.48 8.11
CA TYR A 336 13.09 -5.60 7.05
C TYR A 336 13.92 -6.40 6.04
N THR A 337 13.68 -6.16 4.75
CA THR A 337 14.40 -6.77 3.64
C THR A 337 14.67 -5.76 2.53
N THR A 338 15.44 -6.18 1.54
CA THR A 338 15.73 -5.40 0.34
C THR A 338 15.33 -6.17 -0.92
N VAL A 339 15.17 -5.47 -2.04
CA VAL A 339 14.89 -6.12 -3.34
C VAL A 339 15.93 -7.21 -3.66
N LYS A 340 17.21 -6.95 -3.33
CA LYS A 340 18.33 -7.88 -3.55
C LYS A 340 18.19 -9.15 -2.72
N ASN A 341 17.76 -9.04 -1.48
CA ASN A 341 17.72 -10.15 -0.52
C ASN A 341 16.35 -10.85 -0.48
N LEU A 342 15.31 -10.26 -1.10
CA LEU A 342 13.92 -10.73 -1.03
C LEU A 342 13.77 -12.24 -1.24
N LYS A 343 14.42 -12.80 -2.27
CA LYS A 343 14.28 -14.22 -2.61
C LYS A 343 14.84 -15.14 -1.51
N GLU A 344 15.92 -14.75 -0.87
CA GLU A 344 16.53 -15.48 0.24
C GLU A 344 15.69 -15.33 1.51
N ASP A 345 15.24 -14.12 1.80
CA ASP A 345 14.45 -13.81 2.99
C ASP A 345 13.06 -14.45 2.96
N LEU A 346 12.43 -14.54 1.80
CA LEU A 346 11.19 -15.31 1.63
C LEU A 346 11.36 -16.76 2.07
N ARG A 347 12.50 -17.39 1.74
CA ARG A 347 12.82 -18.77 2.16
C ARG A 347 13.19 -18.87 3.62
N ARG A 348 13.98 -17.90 4.12
CA ARG A 348 14.50 -17.89 5.48
C ARG A 348 13.42 -17.61 6.51
N TYR A 349 12.61 -16.58 6.26
CA TYR A 349 11.65 -16.08 7.24
C TYR A 349 10.25 -16.66 7.05
N GLN A 350 9.91 -17.23 5.89
CA GLN A 350 8.60 -17.86 5.61
C GLN A 350 7.43 -16.93 6.05
N PRO A 351 7.29 -15.72 5.49
CA PRO A 351 6.33 -14.75 5.99
C PRO A 351 4.88 -15.22 5.82
N HIS A 352 4.01 -14.81 6.73
CA HIS A 352 2.58 -15.00 6.61
C HIS A 352 2.01 -14.07 5.54
N TYR A 353 2.52 -12.85 5.49
CA TYR A 353 2.10 -11.82 4.55
C TYR A 353 3.31 -11.16 3.89
N LEU A 354 3.17 -10.87 2.60
CA LEU A 354 4.10 -10.01 1.86
C LEU A 354 3.34 -8.76 1.39
N ILE A 355 3.75 -7.58 1.87
CA ILE A 355 3.25 -6.30 1.36
C ILE A 355 4.19 -5.84 0.27
N SER A 356 3.66 -5.64 -0.96
CA SER A 356 4.50 -5.24 -2.07
C SER A 356 3.72 -4.58 -3.21
N VAL A 357 4.44 -4.27 -4.28
CA VAL A 357 3.90 -3.70 -5.51
C VAL A 357 3.74 -4.78 -6.58
N PRO A 358 2.91 -4.56 -7.63
CA PRO A 358 2.66 -5.54 -8.70
C PRO A 358 3.92 -6.11 -9.33
N LEU A 359 4.92 -5.26 -9.61
CA LEU A 359 6.18 -5.69 -10.24
C LEU A 359 6.91 -6.80 -9.46
N VAL A 360 6.79 -6.83 -8.14
CA VAL A 360 7.39 -7.90 -7.31
C VAL A 360 6.68 -9.22 -7.56
N TYR A 361 5.35 -9.23 -7.64
CA TYR A 361 4.58 -10.42 -7.96
C TYR A 361 4.82 -10.90 -9.39
N GLU A 362 4.99 -9.99 -10.34
CA GLU A 362 5.39 -10.29 -11.73
C GLU A 362 6.79 -10.93 -11.78
N THR A 363 7.72 -10.42 -10.97
CA THR A 363 9.07 -11.00 -10.85
C THR A 363 9.03 -12.40 -10.24
N LEU A 364 8.23 -12.60 -9.19
CA LEU A 364 8.02 -13.92 -8.58
C LEU A 364 7.39 -14.90 -9.58
N TYR A 365 6.34 -14.47 -10.29
CA TYR A 365 5.71 -15.24 -11.36
C TYR A 365 6.72 -15.67 -12.42
N SER A 366 7.47 -14.73 -12.99
CA SER A 366 8.47 -14.98 -14.03
C SER A 366 9.54 -15.94 -13.55
N GLY A 367 10.01 -15.78 -12.31
CA GLY A 367 10.97 -16.68 -11.68
C GLY A 367 10.44 -18.12 -11.53
N ILE A 368 9.17 -18.28 -11.15
CA ILE A 368 8.52 -19.61 -11.05
C ILE A 368 8.39 -20.25 -12.42
N ILE A 369 7.91 -19.51 -13.42
CA ILE A 369 7.76 -20.01 -14.79
C ILE A 369 9.13 -20.39 -15.37
N LYS A 370 10.18 -19.58 -15.17
CA LYS A 370 11.56 -19.92 -15.56
C LYS A 370 12.02 -21.23 -14.91
N GLN A 371 11.75 -21.41 -13.61
CA GLN A 371 12.09 -22.63 -12.87
C GLN A 371 11.31 -23.86 -13.39
N ILE A 372 10.00 -23.71 -13.71
CA ILE A 372 9.22 -24.80 -14.32
C ILE A 372 9.79 -25.18 -15.68
N ASN A 373 10.14 -24.20 -16.50
CA ASN A 373 10.67 -24.41 -17.85
C ASN A 373 12.08 -25.02 -17.88
N SER A 374 12.88 -24.79 -16.84
CA SER A 374 14.25 -25.39 -16.73
C SER A 374 14.27 -26.83 -16.26
N ASN A 375 13.14 -27.40 -15.84
CA ASN A 375 13.05 -28.83 -15.47
C ASN A 375 13.09 -29.76 -16.69
N SER A 376 13.28 -31.04 -16.43
CA SER A 376 13.18 -32.07 -17.49
C SER A 376 11.84 -31.99 -18.22
N ALA A 377 11.80 -32.39 -19.51
CA ALA A 377 10.62 -32.27 -20.36
C ALA A 377 9.35 -32.87 -19.71
N ALA A 378 9.47 -34.04 -19.08
CA ALA A 378 8.35 -34.70 -18.41
C ALA A 378 7.83 -33.88 -17.22
N ARG A 379 8.69 -33.34 -16.34
CA ARG A 379 8.31 -32.53 -15.20
C ARG A 379 7.69 -31.19 -15.63
N LYS A 380 8.26 -30.59 -16.67
CA LYS A 380 7.71 -29.35 -17.27
C LYS A 380 6.29 -29.56 -17.78
N HIS A 381 6.06 -30.63 -18.60
CA HIS A 381 4.73 -30.90 -19.13
C HIS A 381 3.70 -31.22 -18.05
N ILE A 382 4.09 -31.99 -17.03
CA ILE A 382 3.21 -32.26 -15.87
C ILE A 382 2.84 -30.97 -15.14
N ALA A 383 3.81 -30.12 -14.85
CA ALA A 383 3.54 -28.85 -14.17
C ALA A 383 2.64 -27.93 -14.99
N GLN A 384 2.89 -27.81 -16.30
CA GLN A 384 2.06 -27.01 -17.20
C GLN A 384 0.64 -27.57 -17.34
N LEU A 385 0.47 -28.90 -17.40
CA LEU A 385 -0.83 -29.56 -17.43
C LEU A 385 -1.62 -29.26 -16.15
N PHE A 386 -0.99 -29.43 -14.98
CA PHE A 386 -1.63 -29.15 -13.70
C PHE A 386 -2.01 -27.66 -13.54
N LEU A 387 -1.17 -26.73 -14.02
CA LEU A 387 -1.51 -25.31 -14.04
C LEU A 387 -2.76 -25.04 -14.88
N ARG A 388 -2.86 -25.60 -16.10
CA ARG A 388 -4.04 -25.45 -16.95
C ARG A 388 -5.31 -26.01 -16.28
N ILE A 389 -5.21 -27.19 -15.66
CA ILE A 389 -6.30 -27.82 -14.91
C ILE A 389 -6.75 -26.90 -13.75
N SER A 390 -5.79 -26.38 -12.99
CA SER A 390 -6.10 -25.50 -11.86
C SER A 390 -6.68 -24.16 -12.31
N MET A 391 -6.23 -23.58 -13.41
CA MET A 391 -6.83 -22.39 -13.99
C MET A 391 -8.30 -22.63 -14.40
N ALA A 392 -8.57 -23.74 -15.08
CA ALA A 392 -9.94 -24.12 -15.47
C ALA A 392 -10.82 -24.40 -14.22
N TYR A 393 -10.28 -25.05 -13.21
CA TYR A 393 -10.95 -25.26 -11.92
C TYR A 393 -11.34 -23.92 -11.27
N MET A 394 -10.38 -22.99 -11.17
CA MET A 394 -10.63 -21.68 -10.55
C MET A 394 -11.62 -20.83 -11.37
N GLU A 395 -11.60 -20.93 -12.68
CA GLU A 395 -12.59 -20.26 -13.54
C GLU A 395 -14.00 -20.80 -13.29
N ALA A 396 -14.19 -22.12 -13.31
CA ALA A 396 -15.46 -22.72 -12.95
C ALA A 396 -15.89 -22.34 -11.53
N LYS A 397 -14.95 -22.33 -10.58
CA LYS A 397 -15.19 -21.90 -9.20
C LYS A 397 -15.70 -20.46 -9.11
N ARG A 398 -15.09 -19.52 -9.82
CA ARG A 398 -15.56 -18.12 -9.85
C ARG A 398 -16.99 -17.99 -10.39
N ILE A 399 -17.34 -18.76 -11.41
CA ILE A 399 -18.69 -18.77 -11.98
C ILE A 399 -19.73 -19.25 -10.95
N TYR A 400 -19.50 -20.41 -10.32
CA TYR A 400 -20.50 -20.93 -9.36
C TYR A 400 -20.48 -20.15 -8.03
N GLU A 401 -19.37 -19.52 -7.65
CA GLU A 401 -19.31 -18.60 -6.52
C GLU A 401 -19.89 -17.21 -6.84
N GLY A 402 -20.20 -16.91 -8.11
CA GLY A 402 -20.75 -15.62 -8.51
C GLY A 402 -19.74 -14.48 -8.41
N LYS A 403 -18.46 -14.74 -8.69
CA LYS A 403 -17.34 -13.79 -8.57
C LYS A 403 -16.78 -13.36 -9.94
N CYS A 404 -17.62 -13.30 -10.98
CA CYS A 404 -17.25 -12.79 -12.29
C CYS A 404 -17.73 -11.36 -12.47
N LEU A 405 -16.86 -10.46 -12.94
CA LEU A 405 -17.21 -9.07 -13.19
C LEU A 405 -18.20 -8.91 -14.34
N THR A 406 -19.11 -7.94 -14.24
CA THR A 406 -20.02 -7.51 -15.31
C THR A 406 -20.32 -6.02 -15.18
N LYS A 407 -20.47 -5.35 -16.32
CA LYS A 407 -21.01 -3.98 -16.43
C LYS A 407 -22.53 -3.97 -16.56
N ASP A 408 -23.11 -5.13 -16.85
CA ASP A 408 -24.55 -5.25 -17.10
C ASP A 408 -25.34 -5.03 -15.80
N THR A 409 -26.31 -4.13 -15.86
CA THR A 409 -27.19 -3.77 -14.74
C THR A 409 -28.47 -4.61 -14.71
N LYS A 410 -28.76 -5.33 -15.79
CA LYS A 410 -29.95 -6.17 -15.90
C LYS A 410 -29.74 -7.50 -15.17
N GLN A 411 -30.74 -7.89 -14.38
CA GLN A 411 -30.75 -9.21 -13.78
C GLN A 411 -30.80 -10.30 -14.87
N PRO A 412 -29.89 -11.28 -14.86
CA PRO A 412 -29.93 -12.38 -15.80
C PRO A 412 -31.15 -13.28 -15.55
N SER A 413 -31.54 -14.08 -16.57
CA SER A 413 -32.60 -15.07 -16.39
C SER A 413 -32.25 -16.08 -15.30
N TYR A 414 -33.22 -16.39 -14.44
CA TYR A 414 -33.04 -17.38 -13.37
C TYR A 414 -32.63 -18.76 -13.93
N ILE A 415 -33.27 -19.21 -15.03
CA ILE A 415 -32.98 -20.50 -15.65
C ILE A 415 -31.53 -20.55 -16.16
N VAL A 416 -31.13 -19.51 -16.89
CA VAL A 416 -29.74 -19.41 -17.40
C VAL A 416 -28.74 -19.40 -16.24
N SER A 417 -29.02 -18.64 -15.20
CA SER A 417 -28.16 -18.55 -14.00
C SER A 417 -28.05 -19.88 -13.26
N LEU A 418 -29.13 -20.65 -13.18
CA LEU A 418 -29.15 -21.97 -12.58
C LEU A 418 -28.36 -22.99 -13.42
N LEU A 419 -28.52 -22.97 -14.74
CA LEU A 419 -27.78 -23.84 -15.65
C LEU A 419 -26.28 -23.52 -15.61
N ASP A 420 -25.90 -22.26 -15.65
CA ASP A 420 -24.51 -21.82 -15.50
C ASP A 420 -23.90 -22.30 -14.16
N TRP A 421 -24.65 -22.15 -13.09
CA TRP A 421 -24.22 -22.58 -11.76
C TRP A 421 -24.02 -24.10 -11.69
N LEU A 422 -25.00 -24.91 -12.19
CA LEU A 422 -24.92 -26.36 -12.22
C LEU A 422 -23.75 -26.84 -13.08
N TRP A 423 -23.58 -26.26 -14.27
CA TRP A 423 -22.49 -26.56 -15.18
C TRP A 423 -21.13 -26.28 -14.53
N ALA A 424 -20.97 -25.07 -13.99
CA ALA A 424 -19.72 -24.64 -13.37
C ALA A 424 -19.39 -25.48 -12.13
N GLN A 425 -20.37 -25.81 -11.30
CA GLN A 425 -20.20 -26.68 -10.14
C GLN A 425 -19.80 -28.10 -10.54
N THR A 426 -20.39 -28.65 -11.59
CA THR A 426 -20.05 -29.97 -12.13
C THR A 426 -18.61 -30.01 -12.61
N ILE A 427 -18.21 -29.03 -13.43
CA ILE A 427 -16.83 -28.93 -13.93
C ILE A 427 -15.84 -28.78 -12.76
N ALA A 428 -16.14 -27.91 -11.79
CA ALA A 428 -15.30 -27.73 -10.63
C ALA A 428 -15.18 -29.03 -9.80
N ALA A 429 -16.26 -29.79 -9.60
CA ALA A 429 -16.24 -31.06 -8.91
C ALA A 429 -15.38 -32.11 -9.62
N ILE A 430 -15.42 -32.17 -10.95
CA ILE A 430 -14.60 -33.09 -11.77
C ILE A 430 -13.11 -32.70 -11.67
N LEU A 431 -12.79 -31.40 -11.72
CA LEU A 431 -11.40 -30.91 -11.71
C LEU A 431 -10.79 -30.85 -10.32
N LEU A 432 -11.60 -30.79 -9.25
CA LEU A 432 -11.14 -30.67 -7.86
C LEU A 432 -10.11 -31.73 -7.46
N PRO A 433 -10.29 -33.05 -7.70
CA PRO A 433 -9.31 -34.05 -7.33
C PRO A 433 -7.95 -33.82 -8.00
N LEU A 434 -7.96 -33.42 -9.28
CA LEU A 434 -6.75 -33.13 -10.03
C LEU A 434 -6.06 -31.86 -9.52
N HIS A 435 -6.84 -30.83 -9.18
CA HIS A 435 -6.31 -29.62 -8.53
C HIS A 435 -5.68 -29.93 -7.17
N MET A 436 -6.32 -30.77 -6.33
CA MET A 436 -5.75 -31.19 -5.06
C MET A 436 -4.47 -32.00 -5.22
N LEU A 437 -4.39 -32.84 -6.28
CA LEU A 437 -3.19 -33.54 -6.63
C LEU A 437 -2.07 -32.59 -7.08
N ALA A 438 -2.40 -31.59 -7.91
CA ALA A 438 -1.48 -30.54 -8.31
C ALA A 438 -0.90 -29.78 -7.10
N LYS A 439 -1.76 -29.45 -6.13
CA LYS A 439 -1.37 -28.79 -4.88
C LYS A 439 -0.34 -29.62 -4.11
N LYS A 440 -0.54 -30.93 -4.02
CA LYS A 440 0.36 -31.85 -3.31
C LYS A 440 1.69 -32.05 -4.02
N ILE A 441 1.68 -32.22 -5.35
CA ILE A 441 2.88 -32.67 -6.14
C ILE A 441 3.68 -31.45 -6.63
N VAL A 442 3.02 -30.40 -7.13
CA VAL A 442 3.66 -29.27 -7.79
C VAL A 442 3.70 -28.04 -6.88
N TYR A 443 2.52 -27.63 -6.35
CA TYR A 443 2.43 -26.34 -5.67
C TYR A 443 3.07 -26.31 -4.29
N SER A 444 3.15 -27.45 -3.60
CA SER A 444 3.91 -27.55 -2.33
C SER A 444 5.36 -27.09 -2.46
N LYS A 445 6.00 -27.40 -3.59
CA LYS A 445 7.38 -26.95 -3.87
C LYS A 445 7.46 -25.47 -4.21
N ILE A 446 6.45 -24.95 -4.91
CA ILE A 446 6.36 -23.51 -5.21
C ILE A 446 6.12 -22.75 -3.93
N HIS A 447 5.18 -23.19 -3.08
CA HIS A 447 4.88 -22.55 -1.79
C HIS A 447 6.09 -22.49 -0.87
N SER A 448 6.87 -23.60 -0.76
CA SER A 448 8.10 -23.61 0.04
C SER A 448 9.17 -22.65 -0.50
N GLY A 449 9.17 -22.40 -1.80
CA GLY A 449 10.10 -21.47 -2.45
C GLY A 449 9.71 -19.99 -2.33
N ILE A 450 8.41 -19.70 -2.29
CA ILE A 450 7.85 -18.34 -2.14
C ILE A 450 7.73 -17.96 -0.65
N GLY A 451 7.42 -18.93 0.22
CA GLY A 451 7.33 -18.73 1.65
C GLY A 451 6.08 -18.00 2.15
N ILE A 452 5.25 -17.40 1.28
CA ILE A 452 4.02 -16.70 1.68
C ILE A 452 2.95 -17.72 2.07
N SER A 453 2.52 -17.71 3.34
CA SER A 453 1.62 -18.74 3.86
C SER A 453 0.15 -18.31 3.96
N LYS A 454 -0.17 -17.03 4.04
CA LYS A 454 -1.55 -16.52 4.14
C LYS A 454 -1.98 -15.70 2.92
N ALA A 455 -1.31 -14.58 2.65
CA ALA A 455 -1.64 -13.74 1.51
C ALA A 455 -0.48 -12.83 1.07
N GLY A 456 -0.49 -12.46 -0.21
CA GLY A 456 0.22 -11.32 -0.74
C GLY A 456 -0.71 -10.10 -0.78
N ILE A 457 -0.20 -8.92 -0.45
CA ILE A 457 -0.93 -7.66 -0.56
C ILE A 457 -0.25 -6.83 -1.63
N SER A 458 -0.96 -6.58 -2.74
CA SER A 458 -0.48 -5.79 -3.87
C SER A 458 -1.13 -4.42 -3.87
N GLY A 459 -0.34 -3.37 -3.94
CA GLY A 459 -0.85 -2.01 -3.99
C GLY A 459 0.08 -1.08 -4.76
N GLY A 460 -0.39 0.15 -4.99
CA GLY A 460 0.43 1.16 -5.63
C GLY A 460 0.49 1.06 -7.17
N GLY A 461 -0.08 0.07 -7.81
CA GLY A 461 -0.14 -0.11 -9.26
C GLY A 461 -1.16 -1.15 -9.67
N SER A 462 -1.41 -1.30 -10.98
CA SER A 462 -2.28 -2.34 -11.52
C SER A 462 -1.59 -3.70 -11.46
N LEU A 463 -2.29 -4.71 -10.99
CA LEU A 463 -1.83 -6.09 -10.98
C LEU A 463 -2.28 -6.78 -12.27
N SER A 464 -1.34 -7.24 -13.06
CA SER A 464 -1.61 -7.91 -14.35
C SER A 464 -2.53 -9.13 -14.17
N SER A 465 -3.57 -9.23 -14.99
CA SER A 465 -4.61 -10.27 -14.88
C SER A 465 -4.05 -11.70 -14.94
N HIS A 466 -3.02 -11.94 -15.77
CA HIS A 466 -2.39 -13.25 -15.88
C HIS A 466 -1.62 -13.66 -14.61
N VAL A 467 -1.00 -12.69 -13.92
CA VAL A 467 -0.31 -12.91 -12.65
C VAL A 467 -1.31 -13.22 -11.54
N ASP A 468 -2.38 -12.43 -11.45
CA ASP A 468 -3.45 -12.60 -10.48
C ASP A 468 -4.12 -13.99 -10.61
N LYS A 469 -4.48 -14.40 -11.83
CA LYS A 469 -5.02 -15.73 -12.16
C LYS A 469 -4.03 -16.86 -11.83
N PHE A 470 -2.74 -16.66 -12.10
CA PHE A 470 -1.72 -17.65 -11.81
C PHE A 470 -1.59 -17.90 -10.31
N PHE A 471 -1.47 -16.84 -9.49
CA PHE A 471 -1.35 -17.01 -8.05
C PHE A 471 -2.62 -17.62 -7.43
N GLU A 472 -3.80 -17.25 -7.93
CA GLU A 472 -5.06 -17.91 -7.53
C GLU A 472 -5.03 -19.41 -7.88
N ALA A 473 -4.56 -19.77 -9.09
CA ALA A 473 -4.49 -21.18 -9.55
C ALA A 473 -3.56 -22.05 -8.68
N ILE A 474 -2.50 -21.48 -8.13
CA ILE A 474 -1.59 -22.18 -7.20
C ILE A 474 -1.99 -22.02 -5.73
N ASP A 475 -3.19 -21.46 -5.43
CA ASP A 475 -3.75 -21.28 -4.09
C ASP A 475 -2.95 -20.29 -3.20
N ILE A 476 -2.30 -19.32 -3.80
CA ILE A 476 -1.75 -18.14 -3.10
C ILE A 476 -2.68 -16.97 -3.35
N LYS A 477 -3.26 -16.44 -2.28
CA LYS A 477 -4.19 -15.31 -2.38
C LYS A 477 -3.41 -14.01 -2.51
N ILE A 478 -3.68 -13.27 -3.58
CA ILE A 478 -3.21 -11.88 -3.70
C ILE A 478 -4.41 -10.96 -3.51
N GLN A 479 -4.29 -10.05 -2.56
CA GLN A 479 -5.27 -9.01 -2.29
C GLN A 479 -4.78 -7.71 -2.91
N ASN A 480 -5.52 -7.20 -3.89
CA ASN A 480 -5.19 -5.94 -4.54
C ASN A 480 -5.84 -4.78 -3.76
N GLY A 481 -5.06 -3.75 -3.45
CA GLY A 481 -5.49 -2.54 -2.76
C GLY A 481 -5.28 -1.30 -3.62
N TYR A 482 -6.18 -0.34 -3.47
CA TYR A 482 -6.18 0.93 -4.18
C TYR A 482 -6.20 2.10 -3.23
N GLY A 483 -5.43 3.11 -3.58
CA GLY A 483 -5.41 4.37 -2.87
C GLY A 483 -4.34 5.32 -3.38
N LEU A 484 -4.32 6.50 -2.78
CA LEU A 484 -3.47 7.63 -3.12
C LEU A 484 -2.80 8.15 -1.85
N THR A 485 -1.73 8.90 -1.98
CA THR A 485 -1.16 9.63 -0.84
C THR A 485 -2.19 10.56 -0.21
N GLU A 486 -3.02 11.19 -1.03
CA GLU A 486 -4.10 12.09 -0.66
C GLU A 486 -5.25 11.41 0.11
N SER A 487 -5.26 10.07 0.17
CA SER A 487 -6.24 9.26 0.91
C SER A 487 -5.63 8.42 2.05
N ALA A 488 -4.41 8.63 2.47
CA ALA A 488 -3.69 8.13 3.64
C ALA A 488 -3.46 6.60 3.80
N PRO A 489 -3.30 5.70 2.85
CA PRO A 489 -3.63 5.81 1.43
C PRO A 489 -4.90 5.06 0.99
N VAL A 490 -5.33 3.94 1.69
CA VAL A 490 -6.25 2.92 1.16
C VAL A 490 -7.68 3.42 1.08
N ILE A 491 -8.24 3.47 -0.14
CA ILE A 491 -9.65 3.76 -0.41
C ILE A 491 -10.46 2.45 -0.45
N ALA A 492 -9.95 1.47 -1.18
CA ALA A 492 -10.60 0.19 -1.39
C ALA A 492 -9.58 -0.94 -1.45
N ALA A 493 -9.99 -2.13 -1.06
CA ALA A 493 -9.15 -3.32 -1.20
C ALA A 493 -9.98 -4.60 -1.29
N ARG A 494 -9.39 -5.63 -1.89
CA ARG A 494 -9.93 -6.99 -1.84
C ARG A 494 -9.72 -7.56 -0.45
N SER A 495 -10.72 -8.23 0.08
CA SER A 495 -10.63 -8.99 1.33
C SER A 495 -10.57 -10.49 1.06
N LEU A 496 -10.22 -11.30 2.06
CA LEU A 496 -10.24 -12.76 1.92
C LEU A 496 -11.64 -13.32 1.59
N THR A 497 -12.68 -12.63 2.00
CA THR A 497 -14.10 -13.00 1.75
C THR A 497 -14.62 -12.48 0.41
N CYS A 498 -14.06 -11.36 -0.08
CA CYS A 498 -14.44 -10.72 -1.35
C CYS A 498 -13.19 -10.45 -2.19
N ASN A 499 -12.53 -11.53 -2.64
CA ASN A 499 -11.39 -11.44 -3.56
C ASN A 499 -11.88 -11.67 -5.00
N VAL A 500 -12.31 -10.59 -5.66
CA VAL A 500 -12.82 -10.61 -7.04
C VAL A 500 -11.72 -10.16 -7.98
N LEU A 501 -11.22 -11.07 -8.81
CA LEU A 501 -10.15 -10.78 -9.77
C LEU A 501 -10.57 -9.71 -10.78
N GLY A 502 -9.63 -8.85 -11.16
CA GLY A 502 -9.88 -7.70 -12.03
C GLY A 502 -10.47 -6.48 -11.31
N SER A 503 -10.84 -6.59 -10.02
CA SER A 503 -11.26 -5.46 -9.20
C SER A 503 -10.19 -5.03 -8.21
N ILE A 504 -10.38 -3.86 -7.62
CA ILE A 504 -9.64 -3.39 -6.45
C ILE A 504 -10.42 -3.63 -5.14
N GLY A 505 -11.47 -4.46 -5.18
CA GLY A 505 -12.32 -4.74 -4.03
C GLY A 505 -13.36 -3.66 -3.75
N ARG A 506 -13.84 -3.64 -2.52
CA ARG A 506 -14.84 -2.67 -2.03
C ARG A 506 -14.18 -1.57 -1.20
N PRO A 507 -14.82 -0.39 -1.06
CA PRO A 507 -14.35 0.65 -0.15
C PRO A 507 -14.15 0.09 1.27
N ILE A 508 -13.11 0.56 1.96
CA ILE A 508 -12.93 0.26 3.39
C ILE A 508 -14.01 0.97 4.22
N ARG A 509 -14.18 0.59 5.47
CA ARG A 509 -15.22 1.15 6.34
C ARG A 509 -15.16 2.68 6.40
N HIS A 510 -16.35 3.30 6.43
CA HIS A 510 -16.52 4.75 6.50
C HIS A 510 -15.93 5.53 5.32
N VAL A 511 -15.72 4.85 4.20
CA VAL A 511 -15.30 5.46 2.94
C VAL A 511 -16.43 5.34 1.93
N GLU A 512 -16.80 6.46 1.35
CA GLU A 512 -17.76 6.55 0.27
C GLU A 512 -17.03 6.69 -1.06
N VAL A 513 -17.49 6.00 -2.09
CA VAL A 513 -16.96 6.10 -3.44
C VAL A 513 -18.11 6.31 -4.40
N LYS A 514 -17.93 7.23 -5.34
CA LYS A 514 -18.84 7.44 -6.47
C LYS A 514 -18.04 7.54 -7.76
N VAL A 515 -18.72 7.24 -8.87
CA VAL A 515 -18.19 7.45 -10.22
C VAL A 515 -19.01 8.56 -10.86
N VAL A 516 -18.34 9.53 -11.45
CA VAL A 516 -18.97 10.70 -12.07
C VAL A 516 -18.55 10.85 -13.53
N ASN A 517 -19.38 11.49 -14.31
CA ASN A 517 -19.03 11.93 -15.65
C ASN A 517 -17.87 12.95 -15.55
N SER A 518 -16.83 12.76 -16.34
CA SER A 518 -15.61 13.61 -16.25
C SER A 518 -15.84 15.07 -16.69
N GLU A 519 -16.89 15.35 -17.46
CA GLU A 519 -17.21 16.68 -17.99
C GLU A 519 -18.29 17.38 -17.15
N THR A 520 -19.39 16.67 -16.80
CA THR A 520 -20.55 17.26 -16.13
C THR A 520 -20.55 17.10 -14.62
N ASP A 521 -19.66 16.25 -14.08
CA ASP A 521 -19.59 15.85 -12.66
C ASP A 521 -20.86 15.17 -12.11
N GLU A 522 -21.80 14.77 -13.01
CA GLU A 522 -22.98 14.00 -12.65
C GLU A 522 -22.63 12.58 -12.22
N VAL A 523 -23.32 12.08 -11.19
CA VAL A 523 -23.12 10.71 -10.70
C VAL A 523 -23.63 9.71 -11.72
N LEU A 524 -22.75 8.81 -12.11
CA LEU A 524 -23.08 7.75 -13.08
C LEU A 524 -23.64 6.50 -12.37
N PRO A 525 -24.55 5.77 -13.01
CA PRO A 525 -25.05 4.51 -12.49
C PRO A 525 -23.94 3.43 -12.46
N PRO A 526 -24.07 2.41 -11.59
CA PRO A 526 -23.16 1.27 -11.61
C PRO A 526 -23.02 0.64 -13.00
N GLY A 527 -21.84 0.15 -13.34
CA GLY A 527 -21.48 -0.38 -14.67
C GLY A 527 -21.00 0.68 -15.66
N SER A 528 -21.19 1.98 -15.37
CA SER A 528 -20.76 3.08 -16.24
C SER A 528 -19.36 3.57 -15.86
N LYS A 529 -18.49 3.74 -16.87
CA LYS A 529 -17.13 4.28 -16.73
C LYS A 529 -17.16 5.79 -16.51
N GLY A 530 -16.38 6.27 -15.56
CA GLY A 530 -16.20 7.70 -15.30
C GLY A 530 -15.07 7.93 -14.30
N THR A 531 -14.96 9.17 -13.85
CA THR A 531 -13.96 9.58 -12.83
C THR A 531 -14.36 9.08 -11.44
N VAL A 532 -13.44 8.41 -10.77
CA VAL A 532 -13.64 7.92 -9.39
C VAL A 532 -13.42 9.04 -8.41
N LYS A 533 -14.38 9.28 -7.51
CA LYS A 533 -14.25 10.20 -6.37
C LYS A 533 -14.43 9.46 -5.07
N ALA A 534 -13.68 9.85 -4.03
CA ALA A 534 -13.73 9.24 -2.71
C ALA A 534 -13.96 10.29 -1.63
N ARG A 535 -14.68 9.92 -0.55
CA ARG A 535 -14.93 10.76 0.62
C ARG A 535 -14.84 9.93 1.91
N GLY A 536 -14.31 10.52 2.97
CA GLY A 536 -14.23 9.88 4.27
C GLY A 536 -13.11 10.43 5.15
N PRO A 537 -12.95 9.90 6.37
CA PRO A 537 -11.94 10.37 7.32
C PRO A 537 -10.48 10.19 6.86
N LEU A 538 -10.25 9.40 5.82
CA LEU A 538 -8.94 9.13 5.21
C LEU A 538 -8.44 10.30 4.35
N ILE A 539 -9.31 11.21 3.92
CA ILE A 539 -8.94 12.27 2.96
C ILE A 539 -8.03 13.30 3.64
N MET A 540 -6.94 13.65 2.96
CA MET A 540 -5.94 14.60 3.41
C MET A 540 -6.55 15.94 3.85
N LYS A 541 -5.84 16.66 4.71
CA LYS A 541 -6.20 18.05 5.07
C LYS A 541 -6.07 19.02 3.88
N GLY A 542 -5.23 18.69 2.92
CA GLY A 542 -4.95 19.47 1.72
C GLY A 542 -3.47 19.44 1.33
N TYR A 543 -3.09 20.24 0.34
CA TYR A 543 -1.71 20.44 -0.05
C TYR A 543 -1.10 21.62 0.70
N TYR A 544 0.05 21.40 1.32
CA TYR A 544 0.78 22.40 2.09
C TYR A 544 1.13 23.61 1.22
N LYS A 545 0.77 24.82 1.70
CA LYS A 545 0.92 26.11 0.99
C LYS A 545 0.31 26.16 -0.42
N ASN A 546 -0.62 25.27 -0.75
CA ASN A 546 -1.24 25.26 -2.07
C ASN A 546 -2.77 25.11 -1.99
N PRO A 547 -3.47 26.19 -1.56
CA PRO A 547 -4.94 26.18 -1.44
C PRO A 547 -5.65 26.02 -2.79
N VAL A 548 -5.04 26.48 -3.88
CA VAL A 548 -5.61 26.35 -5.24
C VAL A 548 -5.66 24.88 -5.64
N ALA A 549 -4.52 24.16 -5.55
CA ALA A 549 -4.50 22.74 -5.84
C ALA A 549 -5.38 21.93 -4.89
N THR A 550 -5.52 22.37 -3.63
CA THR A 550 -6.41 21.71 -2.66
C THR A 550 -7.87 21.81 -3.10
N LYS A 551 -8.34 23.00 -3.51
CA LYS A 551 -9.71 23.21 -4.00
C LYS A 551 -9.99 22.47 -5.32
N GLN A 552 -8.97 22.28 -6.15
CA GLN A 552 -9.09 21.47 -7.37
C GLN A 552 -9.19 19.96 -7.07
N ALA A 553 -8.52 19.50 -6.00
CA ALA A 553 -8.51 18.10 -5.63
C ALA A 553 -9.70 17.68 -4.77
N ILE A 554 -10.15 18.57 -3.86
CA ILE A 554 -11.22 18.28 -2.90
C ILE A 554 -12.31 19.34 -3.10
N ASP A 555 -13.52 18.86 -3.43
CA ASP A 555 -14.68 19.75 -3.59
C ASP A 555 -15.26 20.23 -2.24
N GLU A 556 -16.23 21.15 -2.30
CA GLU A 556 -16.87 21.77 -1.11
C GLU A 556 -17.61 20.73 -0.23
N ASN A 557 -17.98 19.57 -0.79
CA ASN A 557 -18.63 18.47 -0.08
C ASN A 557 -17.64 17.44 0.47
N GLY A 558 -16.32 17.67 0.35
CA GLY A 558 -15.26 16.82 0.84
C GLY A 558 -14.96 15.61 -0.06
N TRP A 559 -15.38 15.60 -1.33
CA TRP A 559 -15.04 14.56 -2.28
C TRP A 559 -13.68 14.84 -2.91
N LEU A 560 -12.76 13.89 -2.72
CA LEU A 560 -11.47 13.87 -3.41
C LEU A 560 -11.66 13.36 -4.83
N ASN A 561 -11.27 14.14 -5.82
CA ASN A 561 -11.10 13.69 -7.20
C ASN A 561 -9.79 12.91 -7.29
N THR A 562 -9.89 11.61 -7.53
CA THR A 562 -8.70 10.73 -7.58
C THR A 562 -7.91 10.89 -8.88
N GLY A 563 -8.54 11.40 -9.93
CA GLY A 563 -7.98 11.42 -11.29
C GLY A 563 -7.89 10.05 -11.96
N ASP A 564 -8.41 9.01 -11.31
CA ASP A 564 -8.47 7.66 -11.86
C ASP A 564 -9.84 7.39 -12.48
N LEU A 565 -9.85 6.62 -13.59
CA LEU A 565 -11.04 6.20 -14.30
C LEU A 565 -11.44 4.79 -13.91
N GLY A 566 -12.74 4.57 -13.73
CA GLY A 566 -13.23 3.26 -13.33
C GLY A 566 -14.75 3.19 -13.29
N TRP A 567 -15.27 2.10 -12.76
CA TRP A 567 -16.68 1.86 -12.59
C TRP A 567 -16.95 0.99 -11.37
N ILE A 568 -18.18 1.04 -10.86
CA ILE A 568 -18.65 0.24 -9.73
C ILE A 568 -19.46 -0.92 -10.29
N VAL A 569 -19.18 -2.14 -9.82
CA VAL A 569 -19.90 -3.34 -10.25
C VAL A 569 -21.35 -3.27 -9.76
N PRO A 570 -22.34 -3.48 -10.69
CA PRO A 570 -23.75 -3.52 -10.32
C PRO A 570 -24.08 -4.59 -9.29
N ASP A 571 -25.03 -4.31 -8.41
CA ASP A 571 -25.51 -5.27 -7.43
C ASP A 571 -26.56 -6.19 -8.07
N LEU A 572 -26.17 -7.42 -8.34
CA LEU A 572 -27.03 -8.46 -8.93
C LEU A 572 -27.30 -9.55 -7.89
N SER A 573 -28.58 -9.94 -7.75
CA SER A 573 -28.97 -10.97 -6.79
C SER A 573 -28.74 -12.39 -7.29
N ILE A 574 -28.61 -12.58 -8.61
CA ILE A 574 -28.42 -13.88 -9.27
C ILE A 574 -27.34 -13.80 -10.35
N GLY A 575 -26.93 -14.96 -10.86
CA GLY A 575 -25.98 -15.05 -11.97
C GLY A 575 -24.51 -15.09 -11.55
N ARG A 576 -23.64 -14.93 -12.53
CA ARG A 576 -22.17 -15.08 -12.40
C ARG A 576 -21.51 -13.95 -11.59
N SER A 577 -22.20 -12.82 -11.38
CA SER A 577 -21.67 -11.63 -10.69
C SER A 577 -22.36 -11.33 -9.35
N ARG A 578 -23.21 -12.24 -8.84
CA ARG A 578 -24.07 -12.01 -7.65
C ARG A 578 -23.30 -11.64 -6.36
N ASN A 579 -22.03 -11.94 -6.27
CA ASN A 579 -21.18 -11.62 -5.11
C ASN A 579 -20.14 -10.52 -5.40
N CYS A 580 -20.27 -9.81 -6.54
CA CYS A 580 -19.35 -8.75 -6.94
C CYS A 580 -19.87 -7.34 -6.66
N GLY A 581 -21.16 -7.16 -6.36
CA GLY A 581 -21.80 -5.84 -6.22
C GLY A 581 -21.02 -4.89 -5.31
N GLY A 582 -20.88 -3.64 -5.72
CA GLY A 582 -20.13 -2.61 -5.02
C GLY A 582 -18.60 -2.70 -5.11
N ALA A 583 -18.05 -3.73 -5.76
CA ALA A 583 -16.62 -3.77 -6.06
C ALA A 583 -16.26 -2.70 -7.11
N ILE A 584 -15.06 -2.13 -7.01
CA ILE A 584 -14.59 -1.09 -7.91
C ILE A 584 -13.60 -1.71 -8.90
N VAL A 585 -13.72 -1.34 -10.16
CA VAL A 585 -12.79 -1.70 -11.23
C VAL A 585 -12.16 -0.42 -11.75
N LEU A 586 -10.84 -0.36 -11.78
CA LEU A 586 -10.11 0.74 -12.39
C LEU A 586 -9.71 0.36 -13.82
N GLU A 587 -9.77 1.32 -14.74
CA GLU A 587 -9.41 1.12 -16.14
C GLU A 587 -8.22 1.98 -16.57
N GLY A 588 -7.83 2.99 -15.78
CA GLY A 588 -6.68 3.84 -16.09
C GLY A 588 -6.70 5.17 -15.33
N ARG A 589 -5.90 6.12 -15.81
CA ARG A 589 -5.87 7.49 -15.29
C ARG A 589 -6.28 8.47 -16.36
N ALA A 590 -7.12 9.42 -16.02
CA ALA A 590 -7.59 10.45 -16.95
C ALA A 590 -6.44 11.21 -17.64
N LYS A 591 -5.33 11.46 -16.93
CA LYS A 591 -4.15 12.15 -17.47
C LYS A 591 -3.23 11.27 -18.31
N ASP A 592 -3.32 9.95 -18.18
CA ASP A 592 -2.49 8.98 -18.91
C ASP A 592 -3.19 8.50 -20.18
N THR A 593 -4.48 8.86 -20.36
CA THR A 593 -5.27 8.58 -21.57
C THR A 593 -4.59 9.22 -22.77
N ILE A 594 -4.34 8.42 -23.80
CA ILE A 594 -3.75 8.86 -25.06
C ILE A 594 -4.90 9.30 -25.98
N VAL A 595 -4.85 10.55 -26.43
CA VAL A 595 -5.81 11.06 -27.41
C VAL A 595 -5.16 10.96 -28.78
N LEU A 596 -5.74 10.12 -29.64
CA LEU A 596 -5.27 9.98 -31.02
C LEU A 596 -5.72 11.18 -31.87
N SER A 597 -5.03 11.46 -32.97
CA SER A 597 -5.41 12.53 -33.91
C SER A 597 -6.77 12.30 -34.57
N THR A 598 -7.33 11.08 -34.48
CA THR A 598 -8.69 10.70 -34.86
C THR A 598 -9.74 11.11 -33.84
N GLY A 599 -9.35 11.59 -32.66
CA GLY A 599 -10.23 11.95 -31.56
C GLY A 599 -10.58 10.79 -30.61
N GLU A 600 -10.00 9.61 -30.84
CA GLU A 600 -10.22 8.45 -29.98
C GLU A 600 -9.38 8.53 -28.71
N ASN A 601 -9.99 8.19 -27.56
CA ASN A 601 -9.34 8.11 -26.26
C ASN A 601 -8.95 6.67 -25.97
N VAL A 602 -7.66 6.45 -25.72
CA VAL A 602 -7.10 5.12 -25.46
C VAL A 602 -6.49 5.06 -24.07
N GLU A 603 -6.89 4.06 -23.31
CA GLU A 603 -6.29 3.74 -22.01
C GLU A 603 -5.06 2.83 -22.22
N PRO A 604 -3.84 3.34 -22.09
CA PRO A 604 -2.64 2.58 -22.41
C PRO A 604 -2.41 1.38 -21.47
N SER A 605 -2.92 1.44 -20.25
CA SER A 605 -2.72 0.41 -19.23
C SER A 605 -3.31 -0.94 -19.64
N GLU A 606 -4.46 -0.97 -20.31
CA GLU A 606 -5.09 -2.21 -20.82
C GLU A 606 -4.15 -2.96 -21.76
N ILE A 607 -3.55 -2.23 -22.70
CA ILE A 607 -2.69 -2.79 -23.73
C ILE A 607 -1.33 -3.20 -23.12
N GLU A 608 -0.78 -2.37 -22.23
CA GLU A 608 0.47 -2.65 -21.53
C GLU A 608 0.36 -3.91 -20.65
N GLU A 609 -0.73 -4.04 -19.90
CA GLU A 609 -0.99 -5.23 -19.08
C GLU A 609 -1.15 -6.51 -19.93
N ALA A 610 -1.83 -6.41 -21.06
CA ALA A 610 -1.97 -7.53 -21.98
C ALA A 610 -0.59 -7.93 -22.57
N ALA A 611 0.21 -6.97 -23.02
CA ALA A 611 1.53 -7.18 -23.60
C ALA A 611 2.52 -7.79 -22.60
N MET A 612 2.44 -7.42 -21.31
CA MET A 612 3.29 -7.99 -20.24
C MET A 612 3.01 -9.48 -19.99
N GLY A 613 1.99 -10.07 -20.58
CA GLY A 613 1.79 -11.52 -20.62
C GLY A 613 2.87 -12.27 -21.43
N SER A 614 3.58 -11.58 -22.33
CA SER A 614 4.68 -12.15 -23.11
C SER A 614 5.98 -12.24 -22.31
N SER A 615 6.62 -13.40 -22.30
CA SER A 615 7.95 -13.57 -21.70
C SER A 615 9.05 -12.81 -22.45
N LEU A 616 8.80 -12.39 -23.69
CA LEU A 616 9.76 -11.65 -24.52
C LEU A 616 9.85 -10.18 -24.15
N ILE A 617 8.82 -9.63 -23.46
CA ILE A 617 8.72 -8.23 -23.09
C ILE A 617 9.06 -8.07 -21.60
N GLN A 618 10.09 -7.30 -21.31
CA GLN A 618 10.50 -6.99 -19.95
C GLN A 618 9.76 -5.75 -19.42
N GLN A 619 9.67 -4.69 -20.24
CA GLN A 619 8.93 -3.47 -19.93
C GLN A 619 8.33 -2.91 -21.22
N ILE A 620 7.19 -2.24 -21.11
CA ILE A 620 6.52 -1.63 -22.24
C ILE A 620 5.89 -0.29 -21.84
N VAL A 621 5.91 0.67 -22.77
CA VAL A 621 5.17 1.93 -22.67
C VAL A 621 4.46 2.16 -23.98
N ILE A 622 3.13 2.27 -23.94
CA ILE A 622 2.32 2.63 -25.10
C ILE A 622 2.43 4.15 -25.31
N ILE A 623 2.63 4.54 -26.55
CA ILE A 623 2.74 5.93 -27.02
C ILE A 623 1.78 6.17 -28.17
N GLY A 624 1.51 7.43 -28.51
CA GLY A 624 0.63 7.75 -29.64
C GLY A 624 -0.15 9.05 -29.47
N GLN A 625 0.19 9.87 -28.45
CA GLN A 625 -0.46 11.16 -28.25
C GLN A 625 -0.38 12.00 -29.52
N ASP A 626 -1.53 12.48 -30.01
CA ASP A 626 -1.71 13.27 -31.24
C ASP A 626 -1.27 12.54 -32.54
N GLN A 627 -1.04 11.22 -32.48
CA GLN A 627 -0.70 10.38 -33.63
C GLN A 627 -1.94 9.67 -34.20
N ARG A 628 -1.86 9.20 -35.45
CA ARG A 628 -2.97 8.44 -36.10
C ARG A 628 -3.13 7.03 -35.55
N ARG A 629 -2.11 6.47 -34.91
CA ARG A 629 -2.08 5.10 -34.40
C ARG A 629 -1.19 5.00 -33.17
N LEU A 630 -1.46 4.03 -32.36
CA LEU A 630 -0.61 3.71 -31.21
C LEU A 630 0.74 3.14 -31.67
N GLY A 631 1.78 3.42 -30.88
CA GLY A 631 3.06 2.76 -30.94
C GLY A 631 3.47 2.27 -29.55
N ALA A 632 4.61 1.59 -29.47
CA ALA A 632 5.14 1.12 -28.21
C ALA A 632 6.65 1.33 -28.10
N ILE A 633 7.13 1.63 -26.88
CA ILE A 633 8.53 1.53 -26.50
C ILE A 633 8.68 0.25 -25.71
N ILE A 634 9.52 -0.68 -26.15
CA ILE A 634 9.69 -2.00 -25.54
C ILE A 634 11.13 -2.20 -25.10
N VAL A 635 11.30 -2.59 -23.84
CA VAL A 635 12.52 -3.20 -23.32
C VAL A 635 12.36 -4.72 -23.43
N PRO A 636 13.17 -5.39 -24.29
CA PRO A 636 13.05 -6.83 -24.47
C PRO A 636 13.72 -7.62 -23.36
N ASN A 637 13.19 -8.78 -23.05
CA ASN A 637 13.89 -9.80 -22.28
C ASN A 637 14.88 -10.51 -23.22
N LYS A 638 16.12 -10.06 -23.25
CA LYS A 638 17.14 -10.53 -24.20
C LYS A 638 17.34 -12.04 -24.18
N GLU A 639 17.29 -12.68 -23.00
CA GLU A 639 17.44 -14.12 -22.87
C GLU A 639 16.27 -14.88 -23.52
N GLU A 640 15.05 -14.45 -23.25
CA GLU A 640 13.84 -15.09 -23.79
C GLU A 640 13.69 -14.82 -25.30
N VAL A 641 14.04 -13.63 -25.78
CA VAL A 641 14.08 -13.31 -27.21
C VAL A 641 15.08 -14.19 -27.94
N LEU A 642 16.26 -14.41 -27.38
CA LEU A 642 17.26 -15.34 -27.95
C LEU A 642 16.75 -16.78 -27.98
N LEU A 643 16.13 -17.24 -26.91
CA LEU A 643 15.54 -18.58 -26.84
C LEU A 643 14.39 -18.75 -27.85
N ALA A 644 13.55 -17.74 -28.01
CA ALA A 644 12.48 -17.75 -29.00
C ALA A 644 13.01 -17.76 -30.43
N ALA A 645 14.03 -16.95 -30.73
CA ALA A 645 14.68 -16.89 -32.04
C ALA A 645 15.32 -18.24 -32.43
N LYS A 646 15.94 -18.95 -31.46
CA LYS A 646 16.49 -20.30 -31.68
C LYS A 646 15.39 -21.32 -31.91
N ARG A 647 14.31 -21.29 -31.16
CA ARG A 647 13.16 -22.21 -31.32
C ARG A 647 12.45 -22.06 -32.68
N SER A 648 12.38 -20.81 -33.18
CA SER A 648 11.77 -20.50 -34.47
C SER A 648 12.76 -20.61 -35.63
N ALA A 649 13.98 -21.12 -35.41
CA ALA A 649 15.06 -21.23 -36.40
C ALA A 649 15.41 -19.89 -37.12
N ILE A 650 15.15 -18.78 -36.48
CA ILE A 650 15.51 -17.43 -36.95
C ILE A 650 17.01 -17.17 -36.81
N VAL A 651 17.62 -17.81 -35.80
CA VAL A 651 19.07 -17.80 -35.56
C VAL A 651 19.57 -19.19 -35.24
N ASP A 652 20.85 -19.46 -35.51
CA ASP A 652 21.50 -20.75 -35.25
C ASP A 652 21.65 -21.02 -33.74
N SER A 653 21.82 -22.27 -33.38
CA SER A 653 21.98 -22.72 -31.99
C SER A 653 23.18 -22.09 -31.28
N GLU A 654 24.24 -21.73 -32.02
CA GLU A 654 25.46 -21.12 -31.49
C GLU A 654 25.39 -19.61 -31.35
N THR A 655 24.36 -18.97 -31.91
CA THR A 655 24.19 -17.52 -31.83
C THR A 655 23.99 -17.08 -30.38
N THR A 656 24.72 -16.06 -29.96
CA THR A 656 24.68 -15.51 -28.60
C THR A 656 23.83 -14.23 -28.49
N GLU A 657 23.55 -13.56 -29.61
CA GLU A 657 22.78 -12.31 -29.63
C GLU A 657 21.91 -12.24 -30.91
N VAL A 658 20.71 -11.70 -30.76
CA VAL A 658 19.73 -11.51 -31.87
C VAL A 658 19.88 -10.11 -32.42
N SER A 659 19.95 -9.97 -33.75
CA SER A 659 19.96 -8.63 -34.37
C SER A 659 18.67 -7.88 -34.09
N LYS A 660 18.74 -6.54 -34.06
CA LYS A 660 17.59 -5.66 -33.74
C LYS A 660 16.38 -5.93 -34.66
N ASP A 661 16.61 -6.13 -35.95
CA ASP A 661 15.52 -6.37 -36.91
C ASP A 661 14.80 -7.70 -36.66
N LYS A 662 15.56 -8.75 -36.34
CA LYS A 662 14.98 -10.07 -35.98
C LYS A 662 14.24 -10.02 -34.65
N ALA A 663 14.79 -9.31 -33.66
CA ALA A 663 14.13 -9.08 -32.38
C ALA A 663 12.83 -8.27 -32.54
N LEU A 664 12.87 -7.25 -33.40
CA LEU A 664 11.69 -6.42 -33.71
C LEU A 664 10.56 -7.26 -34.31
N GLY A 665 10.88 -8.15 -35.26
CA GLY A 665 9.87 -9.06 -35.87
C GLY A 665 9.19 -9.97 -34.83
N LEU A 666 10.01 -10.58 -33.96
CA LEU A 666 9.48 -11.43 -32.87
C LEU A 666 8.61 -10.67 -31.89
N LEU A 667 9.05 -9.46 -31.49
CA LEU A 667 8.30 -8.62 -30.57
C LEU A 667 6.98 -8.12 -31.18
N HIS A 668 6.94 -7.86 -32.49
CA HIS A 668 5.71 -7.51 -33.20
C HIS A 668 4.69 -8.64 -33.21
N GLU A 669 5.13 -9.87 -33.48
CA GLU A 669 4.27 -11.05 -33.48
C GLU A 669 3.72 -11.32 -32.06
N GLU A 670 4.58 -11.27 -31.05
CA GLU A 670 4.17 -11.45 -29.66
C GLU A 670 3.21 -10.35 -29.21
N LEU A 671 3.52 -9.09 -29.49
CA LEU A 671 2.64 -7.98 -29.13
C LEU A 671 1.26 -8.16 -29.75
N ARG A 672 1.17 -8.44 -31.06
CA ARG A 672 -0.10 -8.69 -31.76
C ARG A 672 -0.88 -9.84 -31.12
N LYS A 673 -0.21 -10.92 -30.77
CA LYS A 673 -0.81 -12.11 -30.15
C LYS A 673 -1.43 -11.78 -28.78
N TRP A 674 -0.70 -11.06 -27.94
CA TRP A 674 -1.16 -10.76 -26.59
C TRP A 674 -2.17 -9.62 -26.51
N THR A 675 -2.16 -8.70 -27.49
CA THR A 675 -3.08 -7.57 -27.55
C THR A 675 -4.25 -7.80 -28.55
N SER A 676 -4.45 -9.04 -29.01
CA SER A 676 -5.52 -9.37 -29.98
C SER A 676 -6.93 -9.03 -29.49
N ASP A 677 -7.14 -9.15 -28.19
CA ASP A 677 -8.43 -8.92 -27.54
C ASP A 677 -8.60 -7.46 -27.05
N CYS A 678 -7.55 -6.63 -27.17
CA CYS A 678 -7.64 -5.21 -26.82
C CYS A 678 -8.37 -4.41 -27.89
N SER A 679 -9.02 -3.32 -27.44
CA SER A 679 -9.81 -2.44 -28.28
C SER A 679 -9.00 -1.76 -29.39
N PHE A 680 -7.70 -1.56 -29.17
CA PHE A 680 -6.80 -0.89 -30.11
C PHE A 680 -5.55 -1.73 -30.37
N GLN A 681 -5.10 -1.70 -31.63
CA GLN A 681 -3.87 -2.37 -32.05
C GLN A 681 -2.68 -1.44 -32.01
N VAL A 682 -1.54 -1.97 -31.59
CA VAL A 682 -0.26 -1.23 -31.57
C VAL A 682 0.44 -1.37 -32.91
N GLY A 683 0.85 -0.24 -33.51
CA GLY A 683 1.55 -0.16 -34.78
C GLY A 683 3.07 -0.22 -34.61
N PRO A 684 3.79 0.91 -34.73
CA PRO A 684 5.25 0.90 -34.69
C PRO A 684 5.81 0.64 -33.30
N ILE A 685 6.94 -0.07 -33.23
CA ILE A 685 7.65 -0.40 -32.00
C ILE A 685 9.05 0.21 -32.00
N LEU A 686 9.41 0.88 -30.93
CA LEU A 686 10.75 1.30 -30.60
C LEU A 686 11.36 0.30 -29.60
N VAL A 687 12.40 -0.42 -29.99
CA VAL A 687 13.13 -1.33 -29.10
C VAL A 687 14.27 -0.58 -28.44
N VAL A 688 14.30 -0.60 -27.11
CA VAL A 688 15.35 0.05 -26.31
C VAL A 688 16.09 -0.99 -25.45
N ASP A 689 17.41 -0.88 -25.38
CA ASP A 689 18.28 -1.86 -24.73
C ASP A 689 18.41 -1.65 -23.21
N GLN A 690 18.21 -0.42 -22.76
CA GLN A 690 18.37 -0.04 -21.35
C GLN A 690 17.03 -0.19 -20.62
N PRO A 691 16.97 -0.96 -19.55
CA PRO A 691 15.76 -1.06 -18.74
C PRO A 691 15.47 0.27 -18.03
N PHE A 692 14.18 0.56 -17.83
CA PHE A 692 13.76 1.67 -16.99
C PHE A 692 14.07 1.33 -15.54
N THR A 693 14.74 2.23 -14.83
CA THR A 693 15.15 2.04 -13.44
C THR A 693 14.81 3.25 -12.59
N ILE A 694 14.88 3.09 -11.27
CA ILE A 694 14.74 4.20 -10.31
C ILE A 694 15.92 5.16 -10.48
N ASP A 695 17.13 4.63 -10.63
CA ASP A 695 18.38 5.41 -10.76
C ASP A 695 18.40 6.23 -12.04
N SER A 696 17.84 5.74 -13.15
CA SER A 696 17.67 6.52 -14.39
C SER A 696 16.58 7.59 -14.28
N GLY A 697 15.82 7.62 -13.18
CA GLY A 697 14.69 8.52 -12.98
C GLY A 697 13.46 8.21 -13.82
N LEU A 698 13.44 7.08 -14.56
CA LEU A 698 12.34 6.64 -15.40
C LEU A 698 11.27 5.84 -14.64
N LEU A 699 11.62 5.29 -13.46
CA LEU A 699 10.67 4.71 -12.52
C LEU A 699 10.48 5.62 -11.30
N THR A 700 9.33 5.47 -10.67
CA THR A 700 9.11 5.99 -9.32
C THR A 700 9.78 5.06 -8.29
N PRO A 701 9.97 5.48 -7.02
CA PRO A 701 10.44 4.59 -5.95
C PRO A 701 9.51 3.38 -5.72
N THR A 702 8.23 3.48 -6.10
CA THR A 702 7.26 2.38 -6.11
C THR A 702 7.26 1.62 -7.44
N MET A 703 8.33 1.74 -8.23
CA MET A 703 8.57 1.01 -9.49
C MET A 703 7.54 1.27 -10.60
N LYS A 704 6.80 2.38 -10.56
CA LYS A 704 5.91 2.80 -11.65
C LYS A 704 6.69 3.54 -12.72
N ILE A 705 6.38 3.28 -13.98
CA ILE A 705 6.97 3.99 -15.12
C ILE A 705 6.47 5.44 -15.13
N LYS A 706 7.41 6.38 -15.25
CA LYS A 706 7.11 7.80 -15.47
C LYS A 706 6.99 8.05 -16.97
N ARG A 707 5.78 7.81 -17.51
CA ARG A 707 5.47 7.89 -18.95
C ARG A 707 6.01 9.17 -19.60
N ASP A 708 5.72 10.32 -18.98
CA ASP A 708 6.17 11.62 -19.51
C ASP A 708 7.69 11.71 -19.66
N ARG A 709 8.44 11.16 -18.69
CA ARG A 709 9.90 11.16 -18.73
C ARG A 709 10.46 10.19 -19.76
N VAL A 710 9.83 9.02 -19.89
CA VAL A 710 10.21 8.05 -20.95
C VAL A 710 9.95 8.67 -22.32
N ALA A 711 8.77 9.25 -22.54
CA ALA A 711 8.43 9.92 -23.79
C ALA A 711 9.37 11.10 -24.10
N ALA A 712 9.72 11.89 -23.09
CA ALA A 712 10.67 13.01 -23.26
C ALA A 712 12.09 12.52 -23.59
N LEU A 713 12.57 11.44 -22.94
CA LEU A 713 13.91 10.89 -23.19
C LEU A 713 14.06 10.34 -24.62
N TYR A 714 13.02 9.67 -25.11
CA TYR A 714 13.03 9.04 -26.45
C TYR A 714 12.30 9.87 -27.51
N LYS A 715 12.04 11.16 -27.26
CA LYS A 715 11.23 12.01 -28.14
C LYS A 715 11.67 11.99 -29.60
N GLU A 716 12.96 12.15 -29.86
CA GLU A 716 13.52 12.19 -31.21
C GLU A 716 13.32 10.87 -31.97
N GLN A 717 13.48 9.73 -31.26
CA GLN A 717 13.25 8.39 -31.80
C GLN A 717 11.75 8.11 -32.02
N ILE A 718 10.90 8.60 -31.12
CA ILE A 718 9.43 8.53 -31.27
C ILE A 718 8.98 9.35 -32.48
N ASP A 719 9.47 10.58 -32.65
CA ASP A 719 9.13 11.43 -33.79
C ASP A 719 9.55 10.77 -35.11
N ASN A 720 10.70 10.07 -35.13
CA ASN A 720 11.15 9.32 -36.31
C ASN A 720 10.34 8.02 -36.55
N LEU A 721 9.78 7.42 -35.51
CA LEU A 721 8.98 6.19 -35.57
C LEU A 721 7.65 6.40 -36.31
N TYR A 722 7.13 7.62 -36.30
CA TYR A 722 5.84 8.00 -36.92
C TYR A 722 5.99 8.71 -38.26
N LYS A 723 7.20 9.03 -38.73
CA LYS A 723 7.46 9.54 -40.07
C LYS A 723 7.31 8.42 -41.12
#